data_c5d0b4d2fa62791032638108d032a70b
#
_entry.id   c5d0b4d2fa62791032638108d032a70b
#
_cell.length_a   1.000
_cell.length_b   1.000
_cell.length_c   1.000
_cell.angle_alpha   90.00
_cell.angle_beta   90.00
_cell.angle_gamma   90.00
#
_symmetry.space_group_name_H-M   'P 1'
#
loop_
_entity.id
_entity.type
_entity.pdbx_description
1 polymer ?
#
loop_
_entity_poly.entity_id
_entity_poly.type
_entity_poly.pdbx_seq_one_letter_code
_entity_poly.pdbx_strand_id
1 'polypeptide(L)'
;MTLLKFSDVSLAFGAMPLLDKVSWQIARGERVCIIGRNGTGKSSMMKLVKGDQKPDDGSVWRAPGLKIGELPQELPVADERTVFDVVAEGLDGVGALLAEYHHLSQNIVTDADLDKLMHVQHDLEARDGWRLQQLVDSTLSRLQLPADKTLAELSGGWRRRVLLAQALVSEPDLLLLDEPTNHLDIGAIAWLEEALKDFQGAVLFITHDRSFLQNLATRILELDRGGLIDWNGDYASFLVHKEAALAAEETANALFDKKLAQEEVWIRQGIKARRTRNEGRVRALKALRMERSERRERTGKANIQLDTADKSGKQVMVLENVSFAHPGGPFLIKDFSMVLQRGDRIGLLGANGTGKTTLLKLMLGGLVPTNGKVEEGTKIDVAYFDQLRHQLDLEKTVIDNVAEGRDFIDIDGQSRHVLSYLGDFLFSPQRARTPVKALSGGERARLLLAKLFSKPANLLVLDEPTNDLDVETLELLEEVLLTFNGTVLMVSHDRAFLDNVVTSTLVFEGEGLVREYVGGYQDWLRQGGSPRLLGVTESKSGKADLNSAVVKAEPAPVAAAPAAAPAKKKLSYKLQRELEALPGDIDAKEQQIAAVQAEMADIGFYQRPAAETAKVIAHLEQLQAELDALVERWAELDA
;
A
#
# COMPACT_ATOMS: atom_id res chain seq x y z
N MET A 1 3.81 -15.12 25.87
CA MET A 1 2.53 -15.78 26.24
C MET A 1 1.63 -15.74 25.02
N THR A 2 1.12 -16.90 24.57
CA THR A 2 0.21 -16.99 23.42
C THR A 2 -1.15 -16.40 23.81
N LEU A 3 -1.65 -15.48 23.00
CA LEU A 3 -2.96 -14.84 23.18
C LEU A 3 -4.06 -15.55 22.42
N LEU A 4 -3.73 -16.04 21.20
CA LEU A 4 -4.69 -16.67 20.31
C LEU A 4 -3.97 -17.74 19.49
N LYS A 5 -4.68 -18.85 19.17
CA LYS A 5 -4.19 -19.95 18.35
C LYS A 5 -5.27 -20.48 17.42
N PHE A 6 -4.95 -20.59 16.15
CA PHE A 6 -5.73 -21.32 15.14
C PHE A 6 -5.17 -22.74 15.01
N SER A 7 -6.03 -23.73 14.92
CA SER A 7 -5.66 -25.13 14.71
C SER A 7 -6.53 -25.71 13.61
N ASP A 8 -5.93 -25.96 12.44
CA ASP A 8 -6.53 -26.53 11.23
C ASP A 8 -7.87 -25.90 10.81
N VAL A 9 -7.91 -24.55 10.91
CA VAL A 9 -9.13 -23.78 10.65
C VAL A 9 -9.43 -23.74 9.16
N SER A 10 -10.66 -24.11 8.81
CA SER A 10 -11.19 -24.00 7.45
C SER A 10 -12.43 -23.13 7.44
N LEU A 11 -12.58 -22.33 6.36
CA LEU A 11 -13.72 -21.45 6.14
C LEU A 11 -13.99 -21.31 4.65
N ALA A 12 -15.24 -21.45 4.22
CA ALA A 12 -15.66 -21.30 2.83
C ALA A 12 -16.95 -20.49 2.70
N PHE A 13 -17.02 -19.62 1.67
CA PHE A 13 -18.25 -19.00 1.20
C PHE A 13 -18.50 -19.45 -0.24
N GLY A 14 -19.27 -20.53 -0.40
CA GLY A 14 -19.53 -21.15 -1.71
C GLY A 14 -18.59 -22.30 -2.04
N ALA A 15 -18.26 -22.48 -3.32
CA ALA A 15 -17.55 -23.67 -3.79
C ALA A 15 -16.04 -23.69 -3.47
N MET A 16 -15.43 -22.53 -3.20
CA MET A 16 -13.99 -22.46 -2.92
C MET A 16 -13.73 -22.01 -1.48
N PRO A 17 -12.85 -22.73 -0.73
CA PRO A 17 -12.49 -22.32 0.61
C PRO A 17 -11.63 -21.05 0.57
N LEU A 18 -11.93 -20.10 1.48
CA LEU A 18 -11.11 -18.94 1.78
C LEU A 18 -9.92 -19.31 2.66
N LEU A 19 -10.14 -20.19 3.63
CA LEU A 19 -9.13 -20.77 4.52
C LEU A 19 -9.22 -22.28 4.42
N ASP A 20 -8.09 -22.97 4.30
CA ASP A 20 -8.00 -24.40 4.15
C ASP A 20 -6.96 -24.96 5.14
N LYS A 21 -7.43 -25.48 6.28
CA LYS A 21 -6.62 -26.03 7.39
C LYS A 21 -5.50 -25.12 7.86
N VAL A 22 -5.82 -23.84 8.05
CA VAL A 22 -4.88 -22.82 8.47
C VAL A 22 -4.56 -22.93 9.95
N SER A 23 -3.25 -22.98 10.29
CA SER A 23 -2.77 -23.07 11.67
C SER A 23 -1.71 -21.98 11.91
N TRP A 24 -1.93 -21.14 12.92
CA TRP A 24 -1.02 -20.07 13.35
C TRP A 24 -1.36 -19.60 14.76
N GLN A 25 -0.51 -18.78 15.36
CA GLN A 25 -0.74 -18.22 16.69
C GLN A 25 -0.19 -16.81 16.78
N ILE A 26 -0.67 -16.02 17.75
CA ILE A 26 -0.13 -14.70 18.09
C ILE A 26 0.21 -14.64 19.57
N ALA A 27 1.35 -14.05 19.89
CA ALA A 27 1.83 -13.83 21.23
C ALA A 27 1.82 -12.34 21.59
N ARG A 28 1.89 -12.03 22.89
CA ARG A 28 1.91 -10.65 23.38
C ARG A 28 3.13 -9.90 22.83
N GLY A 29 2.91 -8.66 22.40
CA GLY A 29 3.95 -7.78 21.86
C GLY A 29 4.31 -8.03 20.38
N GLU A 30 3.74 -9.06 19.74
CA GLU A 30 3.93 -9.27 18.30
C GLU A 30 3.13 -8.24 17.48
N ARG A 31 3.68 -7.84 16.35
CA ARG A 31 3.04 -7.00 15.34
C ARG A 31 2.93 -7.78 14.06
N VAL A 32 1.76 -8.40 13.86
CA VAL A 32 1.50 -9.36 12.80
C VAL A 32 0.69 -8.68 11.71
N CYS A 33 1.23 -8.62 10.50
CA CYS A 33 0.51 -8.11 9.33
C CYS A 33 -0.08 -9.27 8.52
N ILE A 34 -1.37 -9.17 8.17
CA ILE A 34 -2.01 -10.08 7.22
C ILE A 34 -2.00 -9.42 5.85
N ILE A 35 -1.36 -10.07 4.89
CA ILE A 35 -1.35 -9.65 3.49
C ILE A 35 -2.00 -10.69 2.59
N GLY A 36 -2.32 -10.32 1.36
CA GLY A 36 -2.93 -11.17 0.35
C GLY A 36 -3.84 -10.36 -0.57
N ARG A 37 -4.23 -10.94 -1.69
CA ARG A 37 -5.12 -10.31 -2.68
C ARG A 37 -6.47 -9.95 -2.06
N ASN A 38 -7.17 -9.00 -2.68
CA ASN A 38 -8.53 -8.70 -2.28
C ASN A 38 -9.45 -9.91 -2.51
N GLY A 39 -10.27 -10.21 -1.49
CA GLY A 39 -11.17 -11.38 -1.52
C GLY A 39 -10.56 -12.70 -1.05
N THR A 40 -9.30 -12.76 -0.60
CA THR A 40 -8.67 -13.98 -0.07
C THR A 40 -9.12 -14.37 1.34
N GLY A 41 -9.91 -13.54 2.01
CA GLY A 41 -10.43 -13.86 3.35
C GLY A 41 -9.74 -13.14 4.50
N LYS A 42 -8.94 -12.08 4.25
CA LYS A 42 -8.24 -11.29 5.29
C LYS A 42 -9.22 -10.78 6.37
N SER A 43 -10.26 -10.05 5.97
CA SER A 43 -11.27 -9.53 6.92
C SER A 43 -12.11 -10.65 7.56
N SER A 44 -12.33 -11.78 6.86
CA SER A 44 -12.98 -12.96 7.46
C SER A 44 -12.10 -13.58 8.55
N MET A 45 -10.78 -13.61 8.36
CA MET A 45 -9.82 -14.04 9.37
C MET A 45 -9.85 -13.14 10.60
N MET A 46 -9.97 -11.79 10.42
CA MET A 46 -10.17 -10.86 11.54
C MET A 46 -11.47 -11.16 12.32
N LYS A 47 -12.58 -11.44 11.62
CA LYS A 47 -13.86 -11.82 12.24
C LYS A 47 -13.76 -13.15 13.02
N LEU A 48 -12.98 -14.11 12.52
CA LEU A 48 -12.67 -15.35 13.25
C LEU A 48 -11.84 -15.05 14.51
N VAL A 49 -10.86 -14.14 14.46
CA VAL A 49 -10.06 -13.71 15.61
C VAL A 49 -10.93 -13.08 16.68
N LYS A 50 -11.81 -12.17 16.29
CA LYS A 50 -12.75 -11.47 17.18
C LYS A 50 -13.79 -12.43 17.79
N GLY A 51 -14.23 -13.43 17.01
CA GLY A 51 -15.27 -14.37 17.40
C GLY A 51 -16.65 -14.09 16.82
N ASP A 52 -16.75 -13.09 15.96
CA ASP A 52 -17.97 -12.72 15.23
C ASP A 52 -18.39 -13.80 14.22
N GLN A 53 -17.41 -14.63 13.82
CA GLN A 53 -17.60 -15.74 12.91
C GLN A 53 -17.02 -17.03 13.50
N LYS A 54 -17.69 -18.16 13.24
CA LYS A 54 -17.18 -19.50 13.58
C LYS A 54 -16.53 -20.13 12.36
N PRO A 55 -15.47 -20.92 12.53
CA PRO A 55 -14.90 -21.71 11.44
C PRO A 55 -15.85 -22.84 11.05
N ASP A 56 -15.76 -23.32 9.80
CA ASP A 56 -16.48 -24.51 9.32
C ASP A 56 -15.84 -25.79 9.88
N ASP A 57 -14.50 -25.80 10.01
CA ASP A 57 -13.73 -26.90 10.60
C ASP A 57 -12.51 -26.34 11.36
N GLY A 58 -11.96 -27.13 12.28
CA GLY A 58 -10.87 -26.72 13.14
C GLY A 58 -11.33 -25.94 14.38
N SER A 59 -10.40 -25.27 15.06
CA SER A 59 -10.70 -24.53 16.28
C SER A 59 -9.86 -23.26 16.44
N VAL A 60 -10.47 -22.24 17.05
CA VAL A 60 -9.82 -20.98 17.44
C VAL A 60 -9.80 -20.91 18.96
N TRP A 61 -8.62 -21.07 19.55
CA TRP A 61 -8.43 -20.92 20.99
C TRP A 61 -8.05 -19.46 21.30
N ARG A 62 -8.62 -18.90 22.36
CA ARG A 62 -8.32 -17.58 22.90
C ARG A 62 -7.92 -17.70 24.35
N ALA A 63 -6.95 -16.91 24.81
CA ALA A 63 -6.56 -16.88 26.20
C ALA A 63 -7.75 -16.45 27.08
N PRO A 64 -7.94 -17.07 28.25
CA PRO A 64 -9.00 -16.67 29.16
C PRO A 64 -8.86 -15.19 29.56
N GLY A 65 -9.95 -14.42 29.44
CA GLY A 65 -9.95 -12.98 29.76
C GLY A 65 -9.25 -12.09 28.71
N LEU A 66 -8.94 -12.61 27.52
CA LEU A 66 -8.35 -11.85 26.42
C LEU A 66 -9.25 -10.66 26.04
N LYS A 67 -8.71 -9.46 26.17
CA LYS A 67 -9.36 -8.23 25.72
C LYS A 67 -8.91 -7.90 24.30
N ILE A 68 -9.88 -7.78 23.41
CA ILE A 68 -9.64 -7.43 21.99
C ILE A 68 -10.20 -6.04 21.73
N GLY A 69 -9.33 -5.10 21.32
CA GLY A 69 -9.72 -3.82 20.77
C GLY A 69 -9.79 -3.88 19.24
N GLU A 70 -10.70 -3.18 18.64
CA GLU A 70 -10.84 -3.08 17.18
C GLU A 70 -10.91 -1.62 16.75
N LEU A 71 -10.14 -1.28 15.71
CA LEU A 71 -10.27 -0.01 15.02
C LEU A 71 -11.18 -0.22 13.80
N PRO A 72 -12.41 0.33 13.80
CA PRO A 72 -13.31 0.20 12.66
C PRO A 72 -12.71 0.79 11.39
N GLN A 73 -13.03 0.20 10.24
CA GLN A 73 -12.58 0.69 8.94
C GLN A 73 -13.22 2.05 8.60
N GLU A 74 -14.52 2.19 8.86
CA GLU A 74 -15.28 3.41 8.59
C GLU A 74 -15.05 4.46 9.68
N LEU A 75 -14.98 5.73 9.25
CA LEU A 75 -14.94 6.86 10.17
C LEU A 75 -16.32 7.09 10.80
N PRO A 76 -16.39 7.52 12.08
CA PRO A 76 -17.65 7.86 12.71
C PRO A 76 -18.28 9.05 11.98
N VAL A 77 -19.60 9.08 11.97
CA VAL A 77 -20.35 10.21 11.44
C VAL A 77 -19.94 11.48 12.17
N ALA A 78 -19.84 12.59 11.45
CA ALA A 78 -19.58 13.89 12.04
C ALA A 78 -20.87 14.39 12.73
N ASP A 79 -21.05 13.98 13.98
CA ASP A 79 -22.20 14.31 14.81
C ASP A 79 -21.81 15.19 16.02
N GLU A 80 -22.78 15.51 16.87
CA GLU A 80 -22.63 16.40 18.03
C GLU A 80 -22.03 15.70 19.27
N ARG A 81 -21.71 14.39 19.19
CA ARG A 81 -21.03 13.70 20.31
C ARG A 81 -19.65 14.29 20.53
N THR A 82 -19.28 14.44 21.81
CA THR A 82 -17.94 14.91 22.17
C THR A 82 -16.91 13.81 21.96
N VAL A 83 -15.64 14.20 21.88
CA VAL A 83 -14.52 13.25 21.84
C VAL A 83 -14.53 12.36 23.09
N PHE A 84 -14.85 12.94 24.26
CA PHE A 84 -14.97 12.20 25.52
C PHE A 84 -16.03 11.09 25.42
N ASP A 85 -17.23 11.40 24.89
CA ASP A 85 -18.33 10.45 24.75
C ASP A 85 -17.90 9.23 23.91
N VAL A 86 -17.32 9.50 22.74
CA VAL A 86 -16.91 8.44 21.82
C VAL A 86 -15.80 7.58 22.41
N VAL A 87 -14.83 8.17 23.11
CA VAL A 87 -13.76 7.39 23.77
C VAL A 87 -14.34 6.56 24.92
N ALA A 88 -15.25 7.14 25.71
CA ALA A 88 -15.90 6.43 26.81
C ALA A 88 -16.76 5.24 26.33
N GLU A 89 -17.39 5.32 25.15
CA GLU A 89 -18.11 4.19 24.53
C GLU A 89 -17.24 2.92 24.36
N GLY A 90 -15.91 3.07 24.32
CA GLY A 90 -14.97 1.93 24.31
C GLY A 90 -14.90 1.14 25.63
N LEU A 91 -15.62 1.60 26.68
CA LEU A 91 -15.73 0.94 27.97
C LEU A 91 -17.10 0.28 28.10
N ASP A 92 -17.16 -1.03 27.93
CA ASP A 92 -18.39 -1.81 27.95
C ASP A 92 -19.24 -1.54 29.21
N GLY A 93 -20.49 -1.12 29.01
CA GLY A 93 -21.52 -1.00 30.06
C GLY A 93 -21.36 0.18 31.02
N VAL A 94 -20.23 0.90 31.04
CA VAL A 94 -19.97 2.04 31.92
C VAL A 94 -19.77 3.35 31.14
N GLY A 95 -19.40 3.24 29.87
CA GLY A 95 -19.10 4.40 29.01
C GLY A 95 -20.25 5.41 28.93
N ALA A 96 -21.48 4.94 28.74
CA ALA A 96 -22.67 5.81 28.70
C ALA A 96 -22.90 6.56 30.04
N LEU A 97 -22.64 5.91 31.17
CA LEU A 97 -22.75 6.56 32.50
C LEU A 97 -21.66 7.61 32.70
N LEU A 98 -20.45 7.36 32.20
CA LEU A 98 -19.36 8.34 32.25
C LEU A 98 -19.65 9.55 31.36
N ALA A 99 -20.17 9.35 30.17
CA ALA A 99 -20.61 10.44 29.28
C ALA A 99 -21.73 11.27 29.92
N GLU A 100 -22.74 10.60 30.52
CA GLU A 100 -23.84 11.28 31.21
C GLU A 100 -23.32 12.08 32.43
N TYR A 101 -22.43 11.50 33.22
CA TYR A 101 -21.80 12.20 34.34
C TYR A 101 -21.00 13.42 33.88
N HIS A 102 -20.22 13.28 32.83
CA HIS A 102 -19.42 14.37 32.25
C HIS A 102 -20.30 15.54 31.79
N HIS A 103 -21.39 15.26 31.07
CA HIS A 103 -22.33 16.28 30.63
C HIS A 103 -23.09 16.94 31.80
N LEU A 104 -23.60 16.17 32.78
CA LEU A 104 -24.28 16.69 33.92
C LEU A 104 -23.36 17.55 34.82
N SER A 105 -22.11 17.14 35.01
CA SER A 105 -21.15 17.89 35.82
C SER A 105 -20.80 19.28 35.27
N GLN A 106 -20.90 19.44 33.94
CA GLN A 106 -20.64 20.73 33.25
C GLN A 106 -21.87 21.64 33.19
N ASN A 107 -23.09 21.09 33.27
CA ASN A 107 -24.34 21.81 32.98
C ASN A 107 -25.37 21.70 34.12
N ILE A 108 -24.96 21.86 35.37
CA ILE A 108 -25.89 21.86 36.51
C ILE A 108 -26.66 23.18 36.53
N VAL A 109 -27.96 23.14 36.25
CA VAL A 109 -28.85 24.33 36.24
C VAL A 109 -29.98 24.20 37.27
N THR A 110 -30.44 22.99 37.57
CA THR A 110 -31.58 22.73 38.45
C THR A 110 -31.28 21.72 39.57
N ASP A 111 -32.10 21.74 40.65
CA ASP A 111 -31.99 20.72 41.70
C ASP A 111 -32.25 19.30 41.16
N ALA A 112 -33.08 19.17 40.11
CA ALA A 112 -33.30 17.90 39.46
C ALA A 112 -32.06 17.37 38.71
N ASP A 113 -31.18 18.25 38.20
CA ASP A 113 -29.92 17.87 37.59
C ASP A 113 -28.93 17.39 38.65
N LEU A 114 -28.97 18.00 39.84
CA LEU A 114 -28.13 17.57 40.96
C LEU A 114 -28.54 16.17 41.48
N ASP A 115 -29.85 15.90 41.57
CA ASP A 115 -30.36 14.59 41.94
C ASP A 115 -29.96 13.51 40.95
N LYS A 116 -30.04 13.81 39.63
CA LYS A 116 -29.57 12.90 38.56
C LYS A 116 -28.06 12.66 38.67
N LEU A 117 -27.28 13.72 38.89
CA LEU A 117 -25.83 13.60 39.02
C LEU A 117 -25.46 12.67 40.19
N MET A 118 -26.14 12.81 41.35
CA MET A 118 -25.92 11.93 42.50
C MET A 118 -26.28 10.47 42.20
N HIS A 119 -27.35 10.20 41.45
CA HIS A 119 -27.70 8.84 41.04
C HIS A 119 -26.65 8.23 40.08
N VAL A 120 -26.24 8.98 39.07
CA VAL A 120 -25.20 8.54 38.13
C VAL A 120 -23.87 8.32 38.82
N GLN A 121 -23.53 9.21 39.78
CA GLN A 121 -22.35 9.05 40.63
C GLN A 121 -22.38 7.74 41.45
N HIS A 122 -23.50 7.44 42.08
CA HIS A 122 -23.69 6.21 42.83
C HIS A 122 -23.55 4.96 41.95
N ASP A 123 -24.13 4.99 40.75
CA ASP A 123 -24.02 3.91 39.77
C ASP A 123 -22.57 3.72 39.27
N LEU A 124 -21.83 4.82 39.10
CA LEU A 124 -20.40 4.78 38.74
C LEU A 124 -19.55 4.20 39.87
N GLU A 125 -19.80 4.60 41.13
CA GLU A 125 -19.11 4.05 42.31
C GLU A 125 -19.31 2.53 42.41
N ALA A 126 -20.52 2.05 42.17
CA ALA A 126 -20.85 0.64 42.19
C ALA A 126 -20.15 -0.19 41.12
N ARG A 127 -19.66 0.44 40.03
CA ARG A 127 -19.03 -0.21 38.86
C ARG A 127 -17.57 0.16 38.68
N ASP A 128 -16.86 0.67 39.71
CA ASP A 128 -15.46 1.14 39.60
C ASP A 128 -15.26 2.25 38.55
N GLY A 129 -16.30 3.06 38.31
CA GLY A 129 -16.35 4.05 37.23
C GLY A 129 -15.26 5.12 37.30
N TRP A 130 -14.81 5.51 38.52
CA TRP A 130 -13.75 6.50 38.68
C TRP A 130 -12.40 6.05 38.10
N ARG A 131 -12.06 4.77 38.27
CA ARG A 131 -10.87 4.21 37.62
C ARG A 131 -10.99 4.23 36.10
N LEU A 132 -12.19 3.92 35.58
CA LEU A 132 -12.47 3.95 34.15
C LEU A 132 -12.44 5.37 33.60
N GLN A 133 -12.94 6.37 34.34
CA GLN A 133 -12.79 7.79 33.98
C GLN A 133 -11.30 8.18 33.86
N GLN A 134 -10.49 7.78 34.81
CA GLN A 134 -9.04 8.04 34.77
C GLN A 134 -8.38 7.39 33.54
N LEU A 135 -8.85 6.22 33.10
CA LEU A 135 -8.38 5.59 31.84
C LEU A 135 -8.77 6.43 30.61
N VAL A 136 -10.00 6.96 30.56
CA VAL A 136 -10.42 7.88 29.49
C VAL A 136 -9.52 9.11 29.46
N ASP A 137 -9.38 9.81 30.61
CA ASP A 137 -8.58 11.03 30.71
C ASP A 137 -7.11 10.81 30.34
N SER A 138 -6.52 9.71 30.81
CA SER A 138 -5.13 9.35 30.48
C SER A 138 -4.96 9.01 29.00
N THR A 139 -5.95 8.34 28.37
CA THR A 139 -5.93 8.00 26.96
C THR A 139 -6.06 9.26 26.10
N LEU A 140 -6.99 10.16 26.45
CA LEU A 140 -7.17 11.44 25.78
C LEU A 140 -5.89 12.29 25.87
N SER A 141 -5.28 12.37 27.06
CA SER A 141 -4.02 13.09 27.27
C SER A 141 -2.86 12.51 26.46
N ARG A 142 -2.71 11.17 26.48
CA ARG A 142 -1.64 10.46 25.74
C ARG A 142 -1.74 10.68 24.23
N LEU A 143 -2.97 10.70 23.70
CA LEU A 143 -3.22 10.89 22.28
C LEU A 143 -3.46 12.37 21.90
N GLN A 144 -3.32 13.30 22.88
CA GLN A 144 -3.48 14.74 22.73
C GLN A 144 -4.82 15.13 22.09
N LEU A 145 -5.90 14.49 22.55
CA LEU A 145 -7.25 14.71 22.03
C LEU A 145 -8.00 15.77 22.87
N PRO A 146 -8.72 16.71 22.21
CA PRO A 146 -9.54 17.70 22.91
C PRO A 146 -10.87 17.06 23.34
N ALA A 147 -11.05 16.83 24.64
CA ALA A 147 -12.19 16.10 25.21
C ALA A 147 -13.57 16.70 24.86
N ASP A 148 -13.66 18.03 24.88
CA ASP A 148 -14.93 18.76 24.77
C ASP A 148 -15.34 19.13 23.34
N LYS A 149 -14.45 18.90 22.33
CA LYS A 149 -14.81 19.14 20.92
C LYS A 149 -15.76 18.07 20.40
N THR A 150 -16.70 18.48 19.55
CA THR A 150 -17.62 17.55 18.87
C THR A 150 -16.95 16.89 17.68
N LEU A 151 -17.44 15.71 17.27
CA LEU A 151 -16.94 15.03 16.07
C LEU A 151 -17.18 15.86 14.80
N ALA A 152 -18.22 16.69 14.78
CA ALA A 152 -18.52 17.59 13.66
C ALA A 152 -17.41 18.65 13.43
N GLU A 153 -16.73 19.07 14.49
CA GLU A 153 -15.64 20.05 14.44
C GLU A 153 -14.30 19.44 14.02
N LEU A 154 -14.20 18.09 13.96
CA LEU A 154 -12.96 17.38 13.73
C LEU A 154 -12.78 16.98 12.26
N SER A 155 -11.55 17.11 11.76
CA SER A 155 -11.15 16.53 10.48
C SER A 155 -11.15 14.99 10.53
N GLY A 156 -11.15 14.34 9.35
CA GLY A 156 -11.09 12.87 9.26
C GLY A 156 -9.91 12.25 10.02
N GLY A 157 -8.72 12.86 9.94
CA GLY A 157 -7.54 12.40 10.68
C GLY A 157 -7.72 12.48 12.19
N TRP A 158 -8.33 13.55 12.71
CA TRP A 158 -8.67 13.66 14.13
C TRP A 158 -9.72 12.65 14.56
N ARG A 159 -10.77 12.43 13.77
CA ARG A 159 -11.78 11.39 14.05
C ARG A 159 -11.17 9.99 14.08
N ARG A 160 -10.16 9.71 13.24
CA ARG A 160 -9.43 8.44 13.30
C ARG A 160 -8.65 8.28 14.60
N ARG A 161 -8.03 9.36 15.10
CA ARG A 161 -7.37 9.35 16.41
C ARG A 161 -8.35 9.08 17.55
N VAL A 162 -9.57 9.64 17.47
CA VAL A 162 -10.64 9.37 18.46
C VAL A 162 -11.04 7.90 18.44
N LEU A 163 -11.21 7.29 17.26
CA LEU A 163 -11.49 5.84 17.16
C LEU A 163 -10.35 4.99 17.73
N LEU A 164 -9.10 5.38 17.50
CA LEU A 164 -7.96 4.68 18.10
C LEU A 164 -7.99 4.82 19.64
N ALA A 165 -8.32 5.99 20.16
CA ALA A 165 -8.50 6.20 21.61
C ALA A 165 -9.61 5.31 22.17
N GLN A 166 -10.76 5.23 21.49
CA GLN A 166 -11.86 4.34 21.83
C GLN A 166 -11.43 2.86 21.86
N ALA A 167 -10.63 2.42 20.87
CA ALA A 167 -10.13 1.05 20.84
C ALA A 167 -9.10 0.75 21.93
N LEU A 168 -8.32 1.76 22.37
CA LEU A 168 -7.23 1.62 23.36
C LEU A 168 -7.68 1.83 24.80
N VAL A 169 -8.80 2.52 25.04
CA VAL A 169 -9.24 2.91 26.40
C VAL A 169 -9.49 1.71 27.31
N SER A 170 -9.90 0.56 26.75
CA SER A 170 -10.11 -0.69 27.48
C SER A 170 -8.81 -1.44 27.81
N GLU A 171 -7.64 -0.88 27.48
CA GLU A 171 -6.32 -1.54 27.60
C GLU A 171 -6.32 -2.95 27.00
N PRO A 172 -6.55 -3.10 25.67
CA PRO A 172 -6.64 -4.41 25.05
C PRO A 172 -5.30 -5.14 25.06
N ASP A 173 -5.34 -6.48 25.15
CA ASP A 173 -4.16 -7.34 24.97
C ASP A 173 -3.84 -7.54 23.49
N LEU A 174 -4.88 -7.50 22.62
CA LEU A 174 -4.79 -7.64 21.18
C LEU A 174 -5.58 -6.52 20.50
N LEU A 175 -4.93 -5.77 19.62
CA LEU A 175 -5.54 -4.72 18.81
C LEU A 175 -5.69 -5.21 17.37
N LEU A 176 -6.89 -5.09 16.82
CA LEU A 176 -7.21 -5.43 15.44
C LEU A 176 -7.36 -4.16 14.61
N LEU A 177 -6.65 -4.09 13.46
CA LEU A 177 -6.69 -2.95 12.57
C LEU A 177 -6.94 -3.43 11.14
N ASP A 178 -8.09 -3.06 10.57
CA ASP A 178 -8.39 -3.36 9.14
C ASP A 178 -8.20 -2.09 8.32
N GLU A 179 -7.19 -2.08 7.43
CA GLU A 179 -6.78 -0.96 6.58
C GLU A 179 -6.68 0.38 7.34
N PRO A 180 -5.84 0.48 8.39
CA PRO A 180 -5.83 1.65 9.26
C PRO A 180 -5.29 2.92 8.59
N THR A 181 -4.57 2.80 7.49
CA THR A 181 -3.94 3.90 6.74
C THR A 181 -4.85 4.52 5.69
N ASN A 182 -5.94 3.85 5.29
CA ASN A 182 -6.85 4.33 4.26
C ASN A 182 -7.46 5.70 4.63
N HIS A 183 -7.47 6.60 3.67
CA HIS A 183 -7.98 7.97 3.80
C HIS A 183 -7.26 8.87 4.82
N LEU A 184 -6.13 8.41 5.38
CA LEU A 184 -5.28 9.21 6.25
C LEU A 184 -4.23 9.96 5.44
N ASP A 185 -3.92 11.19 5.85
CA ASP A 185 -2.77 11.91 5.33
C ASP A 185 -1.46 11.38 5.97
N ILE A 186 -0.34 11.71 5.33
CA ILE A 186 0.99 11.22 5.74
C ILE A 186 1.31 11.58 7.20
N GLY A 187 0.88 12.76 7.67
CA GLY A 187 1.08 13.17 9.07
C GLY A 187 0.30 12.30 10.04
N ALA A 188 -0.96 11.95 9.71
CA ALA A 188 -1.78 11.05 10.52
C ALA A 188 -1.24 9.61 10.50
N ILE A 189 -0.72 9.13 9.35
CA ILE A 189 -0.08 7.82 9.24
C ILE A 189 1.18 7.75 10.10
N ALA A 190 2.06 8.74 10.03
CA ALA A 190 3.28 8.80 10.84
C ALA A 190 2.96 8.81 12.35
N TRP A 191 1.95 9.58 12.77
CA TRP A 191 1.48 9.58 14.14
C TRP A 191 0.93 8.20 14.57
N LEU A 192 0.16 7.52 13.70
CA LEU A 192 -0.38 6.19 13.97
C LEU A 192 0.75 5.15 14.14
N GLU A 193 1.79 5.22 13.29
CA GLU A 193 2.97 4.37 13.42
C GLU A 193 3.65 4.53 14.79
N GLU A 194 3.86 5.77 15.25
CA GLU A 194 4.45 6.05 16.58
C GLU A 194 3.56 5.48 17.70
N ALA A 195 2.25 5.73 17.64
CA ALA A 195 1.31 5.25 18.66
C ALA A 195 1.27 3.71 18.77
N LEU A 196 1.35 3.01 17.62
CA LEU A 196 1.36 1.55 17.57
C LEU A 196 2.71 0.93 17.96
N LYS A 197 3.82 1.63 17.75
CA LYS A 197 5.15 1.21 18.25
C LYS A 197 5.20 1.23 19.78
N ASP A 198 4.56 2.20 20.40
CA ASP A 198 4.52 2.34 21.87
C ASP A 198 3.51 1.41 22.54
N PHE A 199 2.60 0.80 21.77
CA PHE A 199 1.58 -0.10 22.30
C PHE A 199 2.21 -1.40 22.82
N GLN A 200 1.88 -1.81 24.06
CA GLN A 200 2.49 -2.96 24.73
C GLN A 200 1.79 -4.30 24.45
N GLY A 201 0.56 -4.27 23.92
CA GLY A 201 -0.18 -5.45 23.48
C GLY A 201 0.30 -6.00 22.14
N ALA A 202 -0.35 -7.04 21.67
CA ALA A 202 -0.17 -7.53 20.31
C ALA A 202 -1.01 -6.70 19.32
N VAL A 203 -0.51 -6.52 18.11
CA VAL A 203 -1.24 -5.87 17.02
C VAL A 203 -1.37 -6.86 15.86
N LEU A 204 -2.60 -7.07 15.41
CA LEU A 204 -2.91 -7.80 14.19
C LEU A 204 -3.55 -6.83 13.21
N PHE A 205 -2.91 -6.62 12.07
CA PHE A 205 -3.38 -5.60 11.13
C PHE A 205 -3.35 -6.08 9.69
N ILE A 206 -4.25 -5.52 8.88
CA ILE A 206 -4.29 -5.65 7.44
C ILE A 206 -3.90 -4.30 6.87
N THR A 207 -2.98 -4.25 5.93
CA THR A 207 -2.66 -3.03 5.20
C THR A 207 -2.10 -3.32 3.82
N HIS A 208 -2.29 -2.37 2.93
CA HIS A 208 -1.67 -2.33 1.61
C HIS A 208 -0.58 -1.24 1.52
N ASP A 209 -0.41 -0.41 2.55
CA ASP A 209 0.69 0.56 2.67
C ASP A 209 2.01 -0.17 3.00
N ARG A 210 2.88 -0.28 2.00
CA ARG A 210 4.17 -0.98 2.10
C ARG A 210 5.12 -0.32 3.10
N SER A 211 5.10 1.02 3.20
CA SER A 211 5.93 1.76 4.14
C SER A 211 5.47 1.53 5.58
N PHE A 212 4.16 1.57 5.82
CA PHE A 212 3.56 1.26 7.13
C PHE A 212 3.87 -0.17 7.56
N LEU A 213 3.73 -1.14 6.63
CA LEU A 213 4.06 -2.54 6.86
C LEU A 213 5.53 -2.71 7.23
N GLN A 214 6.46 -2.13 6.45
CA GLN A 214 7.90 -2.20 6.69
C GLN A 214 8.30 -1.59 8.05
N ASN A 215 7.64 -0.51 8.47
CA ASN A 215 7.97 0.20 9.70
C ASN A 215 7.41 -0.45 10.97
N LEU A 216 6.35 -1.26 10.85
CA LEU A 216 5.60 -1.77 12.00
C LEU A 216 5.64 -3.30 12.12
N ALA A 217 5.56 -4.06 11.02
CA ALA A 217 5.44 -5.51 11.07
C ALA A 217 6.72 -6.18 11.57
N THR A 218 6.57 -7.09 12.54
CA THR A 218 7.62 -8.01 12.98
C THR A 218 7.43 -9.42 12.41
N ARG A 219 6.22 -9.68 11.87
CA ARG A 219 5.83 -10.97 11.30
C ARG A 219 4.74 -10.77 10.26
N ILE A 220 4.77 -11.53 9.19
CA ILE A 220 3.87 -11.42 8.04
C ILE A 220 3.14 -12.76 7.85
N LEU A 221 1.82 -12.68 7.70
CA LEU A 221 0.94 -13.79 7.35
C LEU A 221 0.39 -13.53 5.95
N GLU A 222 0.84 -14.26 4.95
CA GLU A 222 0.28 -14.16 3.60
C GLU A 222 -0.81 -15.19 3.37
N LEU A 223 -2.01 -14.72 3.02
CA LEU A 223 -3.12 -15.55 2.57
C LEU A 223 -3.08 -15.66 1.04
N ASP A 224 -2.74 -16.85 0.54
CA ASP A 224 -2.78 -17.15 -0.90
C ASP A 224 -3.51 -18.47 -1.15
N ARG A 225 -4.49 -18.44 -2.04
CA ARG A 225 -5.23 -19.66 -2.51
C ARG A 225 -5.80 -20.54 -1.38
N GLY A 226 -6.16 -19.93 -0.25
CA GLY A 226 -6.69 -20.60 0.95
C GLY A 226 -5.60 -21.14 1.90
N GLY A 227 -4.34 -21.13 1.50
CA GLY A 227 -3.20 -21.42 2.36
C GLY A 227 -2.69 -20.21 3.11
N LEU A 228 -1.92 -20.44 4.17
CA LEU A 228 -1.26 -19.40 4.95
C LEU A 228 0.25 -19.61 4.92
N ILE A 229 0.98 -18.60 4.50
CA ILE A 229 2.44 -18.52 4.63
C ILE A 229 2.74 -17.65 5.84
N ASP A 230 3.53 -18.16 6.76
CA ASP A 230 3.91 -17.50 8.01
C ASP A 230 5.40 -17.15 7.98
N TRP A 231 5.71 -15.87 7.90
CA TRP A 231 7.07 -15.36 7.78
C TRP A 231 7.45 -14.50 8.99
N ASN A 232 8.49 -14.94 9.71
CA ASN A 232 9.08 -14.16 10.80
C ASN A 232 10.20 -13.28 10.24
N GLY A 233 9.94 -12.00 10.12
CA GLY A 233 10.88 -11.02 9.58
C GLY A 233 10.17 -9.79 9.03
N ASP A 234 10.96 -8.89 8.45
CA ASP A 234 10.48 -7.67 7.81
C ASP A 234 9.95 -7.93 6.39
N TYR A 235 9.32 -6.92 5.81
CA TYR A 235 8.71 -7.01 4.50
C TYR A 235 9.73 -7.19 3.37
N ALA A 236 10.91 -6.58 3.48
CA ALA A 236 11.95 -6.71 2.46
C ALA A 236 12.45 -8.16 2.36
N SER A 237 12.75 -8.81 3.49
CA SER A 237 13.16 -10.21 3.53
C SER A 237 12.05 -11.16 3.07
N PHE A 238 10.78 -10.82 3.38
CA PHE A 238 9.63 -11.56 2.88
C PHE A 238 9.54 -11.52 1.35
N LEU A 239 9.75 -10.36 0.71
CA LEU A 239 9.71 -10.24 -0.75
C LEU A 239 10.77 -11.12 -1.43
N VAL A 240 12.00 -11.12 -0.93
CA VAL A 240 13.08 -11.99 -1.45
C VAL A 240 12.69 -13.47 -1.33
N HIS A 241 12.16 -13.88 -0.17
CA HIS A 241 11.69 -15.26 0.01
C HIS A 241 10.54 -15.61 -0.94
N LYS A 242 9.57 -14.70 -1.09
CA LYS A 242 8.41 -14.88 -1.97
C LYS A 242 8.85 -15.05 -3.43
N GLU A 243 9.77 -14.24 -3.91
CA GLU A 243 10.31 -14.33 -5.27
C GLU A 243 11.02 -15.67 -5.51
N ALA A 244 11.86 -16.10 -4.59
CA ALA A 244 12.53 -17.39 -4.66
C ALA A 244 11.54 -18.57 -4.63
N ALA A 245 10.51 -18.51 -3.77
CA ALA A 245 9.46 -19.53 -3.68
C ALA A 245 8.65 -19.63 -4.98
N LEU A 246 8.38 -18.48 -5.62
CA LEU A 246 7.67 -18.42 -6.90
C LEU A 246 8.47 -19.02 -8.05
N ALA A 247 9.76 -18.70 -8.16
CA ALA A 247 10.64 -19.28 -9.16
C ALA A 247 10.77 -20.79 -8.99
N ALA A 248 10.82 -21.27 -7.75
CA ALA A 248 10.81 -22.70 -7.44
C ALA A 248 9.48 -23.37 -7.83
N GLU A 249 8.32 -22.74 -7.53
CA GLU A 249 7.00 -23.24 -7.92
C GLU A 249 6.86 -23.32 -9.45
N GLU A 250 7.28 -22.30 -10.20
CA GLU A 250 7.26 -22.30 -11.66
C GLU A 250 8.10 -23.45 -12.24
N THR A 251 9.31 -23.63 -11.71
CA THR A 251 10.20 -24.71 -12.13
C THR A 251 9.59 -26.10 -11.86
N ALA A 252 9.05 -26.30 -10.65
CA ALA A 252 8.39 -27.55 -10.27
C ALA A 252 7.17 -27.83 -11.15
N ASN A 253 6.38 -26.81 -11.45
CA ASN A 253 5.23 -26.87 -12.30
C ASN A 253 5.58 -27.22 -13.75
N ALA A 254 6.63 -26.60 -14.30
CA ALA A 254 7.10 -26.92 -15.65
C ALA A 254 7.61 -28.38 -15.76
N LEU A 255 8.32 -28.87 -14.75
CA LEU A 255 8.76 -30.27 -14.67
C LEU A 255 7.57 -31.23 -14.56
N PHE A 256 6.57 -30.89 -13.75
CA PHE A 256 5.35 -31.69 -13.61
C PHE A 256 4.56 -31.74 -14.91
N ASP A 257 4.34 -30.62 -15.58
CA ASP A 257 3.63 -30.55 -16.87
C ASP A 257 4.38 -31.29 -17.97
N LYS A 258 5.71 -31.23 -17.99
CA LYS A 258 6.56 -32.01 -18.89
C LYS A 258 6.38 -33.52 -18.65
N LYS A 259 6.36 -33.95 -17.38
CA LYS A 259 6.12 -35.34 -17.00
C LYS A 259 4.72 -35.80 -17.42
N LEU A 260 3.69 -35.00 -17.15
CA LEU A 260 2.32 -35.29 -17.53
C LEU A 260 2.18 -35.42 -19.06
N ALA A 261 2.76 -34.50 -19.84
CA ALA A 261 2.76 -34.55 -21.29
C ALA A 261 3.43 -35.83 -21.84
N GLN A 262 4.54 -36.26 -21.25
CA GLN A 262 5.22 -37.50 -21.61
C GLN A 262 4.34 -38.75 -21.37
N GLU A 263 3.66 -38.80 -20.23
CA GLU A 263 2.74 -39.90 -19.91
C GLU A 263 1.49 -39.88 -20.82
N GLU A 264 1.01 -38.71 -21.23
CA GLU A 264 -0.09 -38.57 -22.21
C GLU A 264 0.28 -39.04 -23.61
N VAL A 265 1.47 -38.66 -24.10
CA VAL A 265 1.99 -39.14 -25.38
C VAL A 265 2.13 -40.66 -25.36
N TRP A 266 2.66 -41.23 -24.27
CA TRP A 266 2.81 -42.67 -24.13
C TRP A 266 1.47 -43.41 -24.21
N ILE A 267 0.40 -42.89 -23.59
CA ILE A 267 -0.94 -43.49 -23.69
C ILE A 267 -1.50 -43.41 -25.11
N ARG A 268 -1.28 -42.28 -25.83
CA ARG A 268 -1.77 -42.08 -27.20
C ARG A 268 -1.09 -43.00 -28.21
N GLN A 269 0.17 -43.37 -27.98
CA GLN A 269 0.96 -44.23 -28.88
C GLN A 269 0.53 -45.71 -28.88
N GLY A 270 -0.46 -46.10 -28.05
CA GLY A 270 -1.18 -47.37 -28.17
C GLY A 270 -0.51 -48.57 -27.52
N ILE A 271 -1.28 -49.21 -26.67
CA ILE A 271 -0.91 -50.41 -25.90
C ILE A 271 -1.04 -51.63 -26.80
N LYS A 272 0.03 -52.08 -27.46
CA LYS A 272 -0.02 -53.32 -28.25
C LYS A 272 0.44 -54.59 -27.53
N ALA A 273 0.93 -54.53 -26.26
CA ALA A 273 1.32 -55.74 -25.50
C ALA A 273 1.33 -55.55 -23.98
N ARG A 274 0.65 -56.45 -23.26
CA ARG A 274 0.63 -56.73 -21.80
C ARG A 274 -0.34 -55.88 -20.95
N ARG A 275 -1.57 -56.33 -20.82
CA ARG A 275 -2.67 -55.73 -20.05
C ARG A 275 -2.35 -55.45 -18.57
N THR A 276 -1.70 -56.32 -17.84
CA THR A 276 -1.52 -56.22 -16.38
C THR A 276 -0.46 -55.21 -15.90
N ARG A 277 0.56 -54.94 -16.71
CA ARG A 277 1.66 -53.99 -16.34
C ARG A 277 1.28 -52.52 -16.60
N ASN A 278 0.22 -52.28 -17.36
CA ASN A 278 -0.21 -50.94 -17.79
C ASN A 278 -1.28 -50.30 -16.89
N GLU A 279 -2.03 -51.10 -16.11
CA GLU A 279 -3.06 -50.55 -15.20
C GLU A 279 -2.50 -49.64 -14.10
N GLY A 280 -1.31 -49.98 -13.56
CA GLY A 280 -0.62 -49.12 -12.58
C GLY A 280 -0.25 -47.75 -13.16
N ARG A 281 0.24 -47.72 -14.40
CA ARG A 281 0.65 -46.50 -15.07
C ARG A 281 -0.55 -45.65 -15.52
N VAL A 282 -1.66 -46.29 -15.91
CA VAL A 282 -2.94 -45.60 -16.17
C VAL A 282 -3.52 -44.99 -14.89
N ARG A 283 -3.42 -45.67 -13.74
CA ARG A 283 -3.81 -45.10 -12.44
C ARG A 283 -2.92 -43.92 -12.06
N ALA A 284 -1.61 -44.05 -12.26
CA ALA A 284 -0.66 -42.93 -12.02
C ALA A 284 -0.98 -41.73 -12.89
N LEU A 285 -1.29 -41.91 -14.18
CA LEU A 285 -1.69 -40.77 -15.05
C LEU A 285 -3.02 -40.16 -14.63
N LYS A 286 -4.00 -40.95 -14.20
CA LYS A 286 -5.24 -40.40 -13.64
C LYS A 286 -4.99 -39.59 -12.37
N ALA A 287 -4.08 -40.05 -11.50
CA ALA A 287 -3.67 -39.31 -10.31
C ALA A 287 -2.98 -37.96 -10.68
N LEU A 288 -2.04 -37.99 -11.64
CA LEU A 288 -1.39 -36.77 -12.15
C LEU A 288 -2.40 -35.79 -12.77
N ARG A 289 -3.41 -36.27 -13.49
CA ARG A 289 -4.48 -35.41 -14.05
C ARG A 289 -5.36 -34.81 -12.96
N MET A 290 -5.70 -35.59 -11.91
CA MET A 290 -6.41 -35.06 -10.74
C MET A 290 -5.58 -34.00 -10.04
N GLU A 291 -4.32 -34.27 -9.74
CA GLU A 291 -3.40 -33.32 -9.12
C GLU A 291 -3.27 -32.03 -9.94
N ARG A 292 -3.19 -32.14 -11.29
CA ARG A 292 -3.22 -30.95 -12.16
C ARG A 292 -4.56 -30.21 -12.10
N SER A 293 -5.70 -30.92 -12.04
CA SER A 293 -7.03 -30.29 -11.99
C SER A 293 -7.32 -29.63 -10.65
N GLU A 294 -6.71 -30.10 -9.56
CA GLU A 294 -6.81 -29.55 -8.22
C GLU A 294 -5.84 -28.36 -8.00
N ARG A 295 -4.86 -28.24 -8.90
CA ARG A 295 -3.87 -27.15 -8.86
C ARG A 295 -4.57 -25.81 -9.08
N ARG A 296 -4.47 -24.93 -8.10
CA ARG A 296 -4.94 -23.55 -8.19
C ARG A 296 -3.88 -22.72 -8.92
N GLU A 297 -4.09 -22.48 -10.21
CA GLU A 297 -3.16 -21.66 -11.00
C GLU A 297 -3.19 -20.20 -10.53
N ARG A 298 -2.02 -19.56 -10.50
CA ARG A 298 -1.94 -18.11 -10.34
C ARG A 298 -2.49 -17.42 -11.58
N THR A 299 -3.23 -16.36 -11.38
CA THR A 299 -3.50 -15.39 -12.45
C THR A 299 -2.14 -14.80 -12.84
N GLY A 300 -1.77 -14.89 -14.12
CA GLY A 300 -0.44 -14.51 -14.62
C GLY A 300 -0.03 -13.08 -14.30
N LYS A 301 1.24 -12.72 -14.58
CA LYS A 301 1.70 -11.32 -14.54
C LYS A 301 0.95 -10.55 -15.62
N ALA A 302 0.44 -9.39 -15.27
CA ALA A 302 -0.20 -8.50 -16.22
C ALA A 302 0.86 -7.89 -17.15
N ASN A 303 0.53 -7.75 -18.42
CA ASN A 303 1.40 -7.11 -19.42
C ASN A 303 0.58 -6.01 -20.10
N ILE A 304 0.50 -4.84 -19.45
CA ILE A 304 -0.35 -3.75 -19.88
C ILE A 304 0.38 -2.88 -20.89
N GLN A 305 -0.24 -2.69 -22.05
CA GLN A 305 0.14 -1.67 -23.03
C GLN A 305 -0.83 -0.49 -22.90
N LEU A 306 -0.27 0.71 -22.85
CA LEU A 306 -1.04 1.95 -22.75
C LEU A 306 -1.29 2.52 -24.15
N ASP A 307 -2.50 3.05 -24.34
CA ASP A 307 -2.81 3.89 -25.49
C ASP A 307 -2.29 5.30 -25.24
N THR A 308 -1.36 5.75 -26.06
CA THR A 308 -0.81 7.10 -25.99
C THR A 308 -1.44 7.95 -27.09
N ALA A 309 -2.15 9.00 -26.69
CA ALA A 309 -2.61 10.04 -27.60
C ALA A 309 -1.44 10.71 -28.34
N ASP A 310 -1.74 11.48 -29.39
CA ASP A 310 -0.77 12.36 -30.04
C ASP A 310 0.03 13.15 -29.00
N LYS A 311 1.34 13.29 -29.22
CA LYS A 311 2.21 14.00 -28.27
C LYS A 311 1.70 15.42 -28.02
N SER A 312 1.46 15.78 -26.76
CA SER A 312 1.19 17.16 -26.35
C SER A 312 2.32 18.13 -26.75
N GLY A 313 2.07 19.42 -26.69
CA GLY A 313 3.14 20.43 -26.76
C GLY A 313 4.23 20.18 -25.71
N LYS A 314 5.39 20.84 -25.84
CA LYS A 314 6.47 20.72 -24.85
C LYS A 314 6.05 21.25 -23.47
N GLN A 315 5.28 22.34 -23.46
CA GLN A 315 4.63 22.89 -22.26
C GLN A 315 3.20 22.35 -22.22
N VAL A 316 2.87 21.67 -21.13
CA VAL A 316 1.52 21.11 -20.88
C VAL A 316 0.66 22.14 -20.19
N MET A 317 1.25 22.91 -19.22
CA MET A 317 0.51 23.90 -18.46
C MET A 317 1.47 24.92 -17.85
N VAL A 318 1.02 26.19 -17.75
CA VAL A 318 1.75 27.28 -17.10
C VAL A 318 0.82 27.92 -16.08
N LEU A 319 1.28 28.00 -14.84
CA LEU A 319 0.62 28.71 -13.75
C LEU A 319 1.46 29.93 -13.41
N GLU A 320 0.85 31.12 -13.40
CA GLU A 320 1.52 32.39 -13.08
C GLU A 320 0.81 33.09 -11.91
N ASN A 321 1.49 33.17 -10.75
CA ASN A 321 1.03 33.84 -9.53
C ASN A 321 -0.39 33.44 -9.12
N VAL A 322 -0.71 32.15 -9.24
CA VAL A 322 -2.04 31.61 -8.98
C VAL A 322 -2.34 31.65 -7.49
N SER A 323 -3.45 32.30 -7.14
CA SER A 323 -3.98 32.29 -5.77
C SER A 323 -5.47 31.93 -5.79
N PHE A 324 -5.89 31.13 -4.82
CA PHE A 324 -7.28 30.68 -4.72
C PHE A 324 -7.77 30.61 -3.28
N ALA A 325 -8.97 31.12 -3.05
CA ALA A 325 -9.75 30.97 -1.82
C ALA A 325 -11.20 30.65 -2.15
N HIS A 326 -11.86 29.83 -1.35
CA HIS A 326 -13.32 29.69 -1.43
C HIS A 326 -13.99 30.97 -0.90
N PRO A 327 -15.22 31.29 -1.36
CA PRO A 327 -15.93 32.48 -0.88
C PRO A 327 -16.03 32.56 0.65
N GLY A 328 -15.42 33.58 1.24
CA GLY A 328 -15.39 33.79 2.69
C GLY A 328 -14.40 32.92 3.47
N GLY A 329 -13.61 32.09 2.81
CA GLY A 329 -12.60 31.22 3.43
C GLY A 329 -11.17 31.75 3.31
N PRO A 330 -10.20 31.09 3.98
CA PRO A 330 -8.79 31.41 3.86
C PRO A 330 -8.26 31.01 2.46
N PHE A 331 -7.13 31.60 2.08
CA PHE A 331 -6.43 31.19 0.87
C PHE A 331 -5.89 29.75 1.03
N LEU A 332 -6.29 28.87 0.11
CA LEU A 332 -5.78 27.51 -0.02
C LEU A 332 -4.47 27.46 -0.83
N ILE A 333 -4.31 28.40 -1.75
CA ILE A 333 -3.12 28.56 -2.59
C ILE A 333 -2.81 30.05 -2.69
N LYS A 334 -1.54 30.43 -2.52
CA LYS A 334 -1.03 31.81 -2.59
C LYS A 334 0.16 31.91 -3.52
N ASP A 335 0.08 32.80 -4.47
CA ASP A 335 1.17 33.23 -5.37
C ASP A 335 1.98 32.05 -5.96
N PHE A 336 1.29 30.97 -6.32
CA PHE A 336 1.92 29.76 -6.85
C PHE A 336 2.18 29.91 -8.35
N SER A 337 3.44 29.66 -8.75
CA SER A 337 3.87 29.70 -10.15
C SER A 337 4.62 28.42 -10.49
N MET A 338 4.30 27.81 -11.65
CA MET A 338 4.87 26.56 -12.08
C MET A 338 4.72 26.37 -13.60
N VAL A 339 5.65 25.68 -14.21
CA VAL A 339 5.56 25.23 -15.60
C VAL A 339 5.60 23.70 -15.65
N LEU A 340 4.50 23.09 -16.03
CA LEU A 340 4.38 21.65 -16.24
C LEU A 340 4.83 21.31 -17.65
N GLN A 341 5.81 20.42 -17.77
CA GLN A 341 6.34 19.98 -19.05
C GLN A 341 5.85 18.57 -19.40
N ARG A 342 5.91 18.25 -20.69
CA ARG A 342 5.60 16.88 -21.14
C ARG A 342 6.61 15.90 -20.58
N GLY A 343 6.09 14.81 -19.97
CA GLY A 343 6.89 13.76 -19.36
C GLY A 343 7.15 13.96 -17.86
N ASP A 344 6.74 15.11 -17.29
CA ASP A 344 6.81 15.31 -15.85
C ASP A 344 5.88 14.35 -15.12
N ARG A 345 6.35 13.83 -13.99
CA ARG A 345 5.56 13.00 -13.07
C ARG A 345 5.58 13.67 -11.71
N ILE A 346 4.47 14.33 -11.38
CA ILE A 346 4.38 15.19 -10.21
C ILE A 346 3.43 14.62 -9.18
N GLY A 347 3.95 14.44 -7.95
CA GLY A 347 3.18 14.06 -6.78
C GLY A 347 2.75 15.29 -5.96
N LEU A 348 1.51 15.30 -5.48
CA LEU A 348 1.00 16.33 -4.58
C LEU A 348 0.95 15.78 -3.15
N LEU A 349 1.68 16.42 -2.24
CA LEU A 349 1.79 16.07 -0.83
C LEU A 349 1.18 17.15 0.06
N GLY A 350 0.45 16.76 1.08
CA GLY A 350 -0.13 17.69 2.04
C GLY A 350 -1.19 17.04 2.91
N ALA A 351 -1.55 17.70 4.01
CA ALA A 351 -2.64 17.27 4.88
C ALA A 351 -3.98 17.24 4.12
N ASN A 352 -4.94 16.50 4.66
CA ASN A 352 -6.30 16.50 4.10
C ASN A 352 -6.93 17.89 4.26
N GLY A 353 -7.57 18.37 3.19
CA GLY A 353 -8.21 19.71 3.16
C GLY A 353 -7.27 20.88 2.84
N THR A 354 -5.97 20.68 2.58
CA THR A 354 -5.02 21.76 2.25
C THR A 354 -5.18 22.32 0.85
N GLY A 355 -6.00 21.72 -0.02
CA GLY A 355 -6.27 22.24 -1.36
C GLY A 355 -5.64 21.43 -2.50
N LYS A 356 -5.17 20.19 -2.27
CA LYS A 356 -4.59 19.32 -3.31
C LYS A 356 -5.53 19.14 -4.50
N THR A 357 -6.73 18.62 -4.27
CA THR A 357 -7.78 18.46 -5.29
C THR A 357 -8.21 19.82 -5.89
N THR A 358 -8.17 20.88 -5.10
CA THR A 358 -8.46 22.26 -5.58
C THR A 358 -7.41 22.71 -6.59
N LEU A 359 -6.11 22.45 -6.34
CA LEU A 359 -5.05 22.77 -7.29
C LEU A 359 -5.21 21.97 -8.58
N LEU A 360 -5.52 20.66 -8.50
CA LEU A 360 -5.83 19.86 -9.69
C LEU A 360 -7.00 20.45 -10.49
N LYS A 361 -8.10 20.85 -9.83
CA LYS A 361 -9.26 21.47 -10.50
C LYS A 361 -8.92 22.82 -11.14
N LEU A 362 -8.06 23.63 -10.53
CA LEU A 362 -7.56 24.88 -11.13
C LEU A 362 -6.71 24.60 -12.37
N MET A 363 -5.81 23.62 -12.30
CA MET A 363 -4.98 23.19 -13.42
C MET A 363 -5.82 22.68 -14.60
N LEU A 364 -6.89 21.92 -14.33
CA LEU A 364 -7.78 21.36 -15.33
C LEU A 364 -8.91 22.31 -15.80
N GLY A 365 -8.86 23.59 -15.41
CA GLY A 365 -9.87 24.58 -15.80
C GLY A 365 -11.25 24.38 -15.14
N GLY A 366 -11.38 23.45 -14.19
CA GLY A 366 -12.63 23.22 -13.44
C GLY A 366 -12.94 24.30 -12.39
N LEU A 367 -11.93 25.11 -12.02
CA LEU A 367 -12.07 26.28 -11.15
C LEU A 367 -11.30 27.46 -11.76
N VAL A 368 -11.81 28.68 -11.52
CA VAL A 368 -11.13 29.91 -11.92
C VAL A 368 -10.31 30.43 -10.75
N PRO A 369 -9.01 30.76 -10.91
CA PRO A 369 -8.21 31.31 -9.84
C PRO A 369 -8.73 32.67 -9.38
N THR A 370 -8.59 33.00 -8.10
CA THR A 370 -8.94 34.31 -7.55
C THR A 370 -8.01 35.39 -8.08
N ASN A 371 -6.70 35.08 -8.17
CA ASN A 371 -5.67 35.91 -8.78
C ASN A 371 -4.74 35.03 -9.61
N GLY A 372 -4.02 35.66 -10.55
CA GLY A 372 -3.08 34.95 -11.42
C GLY A 372 -3.74 34.34 -12.67
N LYS A 373 -3.00 33.52 -13.37
CA LYS A 373 -3.42 32.95 -14.65
C LYS A 373 -2.99 31.48 -14.75
N VAL A 374 -3.85 30.66 -15.35
CA VAL A 374 -3.53 29.30 -15.76
C VAL A 374 -3.65 29.23 -17.28
N GLU A 375 -2.58 28.86 -17.95
CA GLU A 375 -2.56 28.66 -19.40
C GLU A 375 -2.40 27.19 -19.72
N GLU A 376 -3.32 26.65 -20.49
CA GLU A 376 -3.28 25.28 -20.98
C GLU A 376 -2.47 25.21 -22.29
N GLY A 377 -1.65 24.18 -22.40
CA GLY A 377 -0.85 23.91 -23.60
C GLY A 377 -1.70 23.41 -24.77
N THR A 378 -1.05 23.01 -25.85
CA THR A 378 -1.73 22.53 -27.07
C THR A 378 -1.88 21.02 -27.07
N LYS A 379 -3.01 20.53 -27.61
CA LYS A 379 -3.33 19.09 -27.78
C LYS A 379 -3.23 18.30 -26.46
N ILE A 380 -3.98 18.72 -25.44
CA ILE A 380 -4.02 18.02 -24.17
C ILE A 380 -5.26 17.14 -24.13
N ASP A 381 -5.03 15.82 -24.01
CA ASP A 381 -6.05 14.80 -23.78
C ASP A 381 -5.92 14.29 -22.35
N VAL A 382 -6.86 14.71 -21.47
CA VAL A 382 -6.82 14.42 -20.03
C VAL A 382 -7.61 13.15 -19.73
N ALA A 383 -6.98 12.22 -19.00
CA ALA A 383 -7.70 11.13 -18.33
C ALA A 383 -7.65 11.36 -16.80
N TYR A 384 -8.83 11.53 -16.20
CA TYR A 384 -8.97 11.81 -14.77
C TYR A 384 -9.60 10.64 -14.02
N PHE A 385 -8.84 10.02 -13.09
CA PHE A 385 -9.23 8.78 -12.41
C PHE A 385 -10.46 8.92 -11.50
N ASP A 386 -10.55 9.99 -10.71
CA ASP A 386 -11.65 10.16 -9.74
C ASP A 386 -13.01 10.28 -10.45
N GLN A 387 -13.09 10.96 -11.60
CA GLN A 387 -14.31 11.06 -12.37
C GLN A 387 -14.84 9.73 -12.88
N LEU A 388 -13.97 8.73 -13.04
CA LEU A 388 -14.34 7.40 -13.54
C LEU A 388 -14.98 6.52 -12.47
N ARG A 389 -14.74 6.76 -11.17
CA ARG A 389 -15.37 5.99 -10.08
C ARG A 389 -16.90 6.03 -10.16
N HIS A 390 -17.47 7.17 -10.52
CA HIS A 390 -18.93 7.37 -10.70
C HIS A 390 -19.46 6.88 -12.06
N GLN A 391 -18.59 6.49 -12.99
CA GLN A 391 -18.95 6.10 -14.36
C GLN A 391 -19.05 4.58 -14.56
N LEU A 392 -18.83 3.76 -13.53
CA LEU A 392 -19.09 2.34 -13.62
C LEU A 392 -20.58 2.05 -13.51
N ASP A 393 -21.12 1.44 -14.56
CA ASP A 393 -22.48 0.92 -14.54
C ASP A 393 -22.48 -0.45 -13.83
N LEU A 394 -23.07 -0.49 -12.63
CA LEU A 394 -23.06 -1.68 -11.78
C LEU A 394 -23.86 -2.85 -12.36
N GLU A 395 -24.84 -2.57 -13.22
CA GLU A 395 -25.70 -3.58 -13.84
C GLU A 395 -25.07 -4.19 -15.10
N LYS A 396 -24.16 -3.45 -15.76
CA LYS A 396 -23.44 -3.94 -16.94
C LYS A 396 -22.31 -4.90 -16.55
N THR A 397 -21.91 -5.72 -17.53
CA THR A 397 -20.74 -6.60 -17.37
C THR A 397 -19.44 -5.80 -17.36
N VAL A 398 -18.35 -6.44 -16.91
CA VAL A 398 -17.00 -5.87 -16.96
C VAL A 398 -16.62 -5.50 -18.40
N ILE A 399 -16.91 -6.37 -19.36
CA ILE A 399 -16.67 -6.15 -20.80
C ILE A 399 -17.40 -4.89 -21.28
N ASP A 400 -18.70 -4.79 -20.99
CA ASP A 400 -19.52 -3.68 -21.47
C ASP A 400 -19.11 -2.33 -20.86
N ASN A 401 -18.56 -2.33 -19.65
CA ASN A 401 -18.05 -1.11 -19.01
C ASN A 401 -16.76 -0.58 -19.67
N VAL A 402 -15.96 -1.44 -20.29
CA VAL A 402 -14.70 -1.06 -20.96
C VAL A 402 -14.91 -0.82 -22.44
N ALA A 403 -15.59 -1.74 -23.11
CA ALA A 403 -15.70 -1.76 -24.58
C ALA A 403 -17.04 -1.23 -25.12
N GLU A 404 -18.00 -0.86 -24.25
CA GLU A 404 -19.30 -0.29 -24.62
C GLU A 404 -20.05 -1.12 -25.68
N GLY A 405 -19.97 -2.47 -25.54
CA GLY A 405 -20.62 -3.43 -26.43
C GLY A 405 -19.82 -3.80 -27.69
N ARG A 406 -18.53 -3.42 -27.77
CA ARG A 406 -17.63 -3.83 -28.84
C ARG A 406 -16.83 -5.07 -28.41
N ASP A 407 -16.45 -5.94 -29.35
CA ASP A 407 -15.56 -7.07 -29.08
C ASP A 407 -14.08 -6.68 -29.10
N PHE A 408 -13.76 -5.56 -29.76
CA PHE A 408 -12.41 -5.05 -29.95
C PHE A 408 -12.31 -3.61 -29.48
N ILE A 409 -11.15 -3.27 -28.91
CA ILE A 409 -10.74 -1.92 -28.52
C ILE A 409 -9.43 -1.59 -29.22
N ASP A 410 -9.28 -0.34 -29.62
CA ASP A 410 -8.04 0.14 -30.24
C ASP A 410 -7.13 0.69 -29.16
N ILE A 411 -5.91 0.14 -29.06
CA ILE A 411 -4.89 0.55 -28.11
C ILE A 411 -3.60 0.75 -28.91
N ASP A 412 -3.02 1.95 -28.85
CA ASP A 412 -1.80 2.33 -29.56
C ASP A 412 -1.86 2.01 -31.07
N GLY A 413 -3.05 2.23 -31.66
CA GLY A 413 -3.30 1.95 -33.08
C GLY A 413 -3.42 0.47 -33.44
N GLN A 414 -3.45 -0.43 -32.46
CA GLN A 414 -3.66 -1.86 -32.65
C GLN A 414 -5.02 -2.29 -32.11
N SER A 415 -5.79 -2.99 -32.94
CA SER A 415 -7.07 -3.56 -32.53
C SER A 415 -6.85 -4.82 -31.68
N ARG A 416 -7.26 -4.80 -30.41
CA ARG A 416 -7.14 -5.93 -29.47
C ARG A 416 -8.50 -6.41 -29.02
N HIS A 417 -8.64 -7.73 -28.88
CA HIS A 417 -9.87 -8.29 -28.32
C HIS A 417 -10.01 -7.93 -26.84
N VAL A 418 -11.20 -7.47 -26.41
CA VAL A 418 -11.46 -6.94 -25.06
C VAL A 418 -11.16 -7.95 -23.95
N LEU A 419 -11.40 -9.26 -24.16
CA LEU A 419 -11.08 -10.29 -23.18
C LEU A 419 -9.56 -10.45 -22.97
N SER A 420 -8.76 -10.28 -24.06
CA SER A 420 -7.29 -10.30 -23.96
C SER A 420 -6.79 -9.09 -23.16
N TYR A 421 -7.35 -7.91 -23.45
CA TYR A 421 -7.05 -6.68 -22.71
C TYR A 421 -7.40 -6.79 -21.23
N LEU A 422 -8.62 -7.26 -20.91
CA LEU A 422 -9.05 -7.47 -19.51
C LEU A 422 -8.22 -8.54 -18.81
N GLY A 423 -7.66 -9.51 -19.54
CA GLY A 423 -6.70 -10.48 -19.04
C GLY A 423 -5.44 -9.83 -18.47
N ASP A 424 -4.95 -8.74 -19.10
CA ASP A 424 -3.82 -7.95 -18.60
C ASP A 424 -4.11 -7.29 -17.24
N PHE A 425 -5.39 -7.03 -16.92
CA PHE A 425 -5.85 -6.55 -15.61
C PHE A 425 -6.31 -7.69 -14.69
N LEU A 426 -5.88 -8.91 -14.96
CA LEU A 426 -6.14 -10.11 -14.14
C LEU A 426 -7.63 -10.52 -14.08
N PHE A 427 -8.43 -10.19 -15.10
CA PHE A 427 -9.78 -10.72 -15.24
C PHE A 427 -9.79 -12.01 -16.06
N SER A 428 -10.29 -13.10 -15.47
CA SER A 428 -10.55 -14.32 -16.24
C SER A 428 -11.72 -14.09 -17.21
N PRO A 429 -11.80 -14.84 -18.35
CA PRO A 429 -12.89 -14.71 -19.31
C PRO A 429 -14.28 -14.92 -18.71
N GLN A 430 -14.40 -15.73 -17.66
CA GLN A 430 -15.66 -15.92 -16.93
C GLN A 430 -15.98 -14.69 -16.09
N ARG A 431 -14.99 -14.16 -15.36
CA ARG A 431 -15.16 -12.99 -14.51
C ARG A 431 -15.45 -11.72 -15.30
N ALA A 432 -14.85 -11.58 -16.47
CA ALA A 432 -15.09 -10.47 -17.40
C ALA A 432 -16.57 -10.37 -17.87
N ARG A 433 -17.30 -11.49 -17.86
CA ARG A 433 -18.72 -11.54 -18.23
C ARG A 433 -19.69 -11.36 -17.06
N THR A 434 -19.20 -11.17 -15.83
CA THR A 434 -20.06 -10.94 -14.67
C THR A 434 -20.45 -9.45 -14.54
N PRO A 435 -21.64 -9.14 -13.98
CA PRO A 435 -22.02 -7.76 -13.68
C PRO A 435 -21.08 -7.14 -12.65
N VAL A 436 -20.82 -5.84 -12.79
CA VAL A 436 -19.89 -5.09 -11.91
C VAL A 436 -20.33 -5.10 -10.44
N LYS A 437 -21.64 -5.19 -10.16
CA LYS A 437 -22.15 -5.30 -8.78
C LYS A 437 -21.63 -6.54 -8.03
N ALA A 438 -21.26 -7.63 -8.75
CA ALA A 438 -20.75 -8.86 -8.18
C ALA A 438 -19.22 -8.84 -7.96
N LEU A 439 -18.55 -7.74 -8.32
CA LEU A 439 -17.11 -7.56 -8.13
C LEU A 439 -16.78 -7.10 -6.71
N SER A 440 -15.65 -7.57 -6.19
CA SER A 440 -15.03 -7.01 -4.98
C SER A 440 -14.53 -5.58 -5.19
N GLY A 441 -14.23 -4.85 -4.11
CA GLY A 441 -13.66 -3.49 -4.20
C GLY A 441 -12.40 -3.44 -5.06
N GLY A 442 -11.44 -4.33 -4.83
CA GLY A 442 -10.20 -4.39 -5.62
C GLY A 442 -10.43 -4.77 -7.10
N GLU A 443 -11.39 -5.65 -7.41
CA GLU A 443 -11.75 -5.94 -8.80
C GLU A 443 -12.38 -4.72 -9.48
N ARG A 444 -13.22 -3.95 -8.77
CA ARG A 444 -13.78 -2.69 -9.30
C ARG A 444 -12.68 -1.67 -9.54
N ALA A 445 -11.70 -1.57 -8.65
CA ALA A 445 -10.56 -0.68 -8.84
C ALA A 445 -9.72 -1.08 -10.07
N ARG A 446 -9.43 -2.38 -10.29
CA ARG A 446 -8.77 -2.86 -11.51
C ARG A 446 -9.58 -2.59 -12.78
N LEU A 447 -10.91 -2.72 -12.70
CA LEU A 447 -11.80 -2.37 -13.82
C LEU A 447 -11.73 -0.87 -14.13
N LEU A 448 -11.68 -0.01 -13.12
CA LEU A 448 -11.49 1.43 -13.30
C LEU A 448 -10.17 1.76 -13.99
N LEU A 449 -9.08 1.09 -13.57
CA LEU A 449 -7.79 1.23 -14.25
C LEU A 449 -7.86 0.75 -15.71
N ALA A 450 -8.47 -0.41 -15.97
CA ALA A 450 -8.68 -0.88 -17.33
C ALA A 450 -9.49 0.12 -18.17
N LYS A 451 -10.53 0.71 -17.62
CA LYS A 451 -11.33 1.74 -18.29
C LYS A 451 -10.55 3.05 -18.50
N LEU A 452 -9.71 3.45 -17.53
CA LEU A 452 -8.86 4.62 -17.66
C LEU A 452 -7.87 4.47 -18.82
N PHE A 453 -7.17 3.33 -18.87
CA PHE A 453 -6.12 3.07 -19.82
C PHE A 453 -6.63 2.58 -21.19
N SER A 454 -7.94 2.36 -21.35
CA SER A 454 -8.55 2.08 -22.66
C SER A 454 -8.81 3.34 -23.49
N LYS A 455 -8.60 4.53 -22.94
CA LYS A 455 -8.77 5.81 -23.63
C LYS A 455 -7.40 6.43 -23.92
N PRO A 456 -7.19 6.94 -25.14
CA PRO A 456 -5.94 7.65 -25.44
C PRO A 456 -5.83 8.92 -24.57
N ALA A 457 -4.71 9.07 -23.89
CA ALA A 457 -4.43 10.25 -23.06
C ALA A 457 -2.95 10.60 -23.11
N ASN A 458 -2.64 11.89 -22.94
CA ASN A 458 -1.26 12.38 -22.80
C ASN A 458 -1.03 13.13 -21.49
N LEU A 459 -2.10 13.36 -20.71
CA LEU A 459 -2.06 13.84 -19.34
C LEU A 459 -2.94 12.95 -18.46
N LEU A 460 -2.31 12.22 -17.52
CA LEU A 460 -3.01 11.43 -16.51
C LEU A 460 -3.11 12.22 -15.21
N VAL A 461 -4.29 12.28 -14.65
CA VAL A 461 -4.57 12.89 -13.34
C VAL A 461 -5.16 11.83 -12.44
N LEU A 462 -4.43 11.50 -11.37
CA LEU A 462 -4.77 10.43 -10.44
C LEU A 462 -4.99 11.03 -9.05
N ASP A 463 -6.22 11.01 -8.55
CA ASP A 463 -6.56 11.49 -7.19
C ASP A 463 -6.80 10.27 -6.30
N GLU A 464 -5.87 10.02 -5.37
CA GLU A 464 -5.82 8.87 -4.45
C GLU A 464 -6.04 7.52 -5.15
N PRO A 465 -5.26 7.18 -6.19
CA PRO A 465 -5.44 5.95 -6.95
C PRO A 465 -5.08 4.70 -6.16
N THR A 466 -4.30 4.85 -5.09
CA THR A 466 -3.79 3.77 -4.25
C THR A 466 -4.81 3.23 -3.25
N ASN A 467 -5.86 4.00 -2.96
CA ASN A 467 -6.91 3.57 -2.05
C ASN A 467 -7.66 2.34 -2.60
N ASP A 468 -7.89 1.36 -1.74
CA ASP A 468 -8.61 0.10 -2.05
C ASP A 468 -7.87 -0.86 -3.01
N LEU A 469 -6.63 -0.55 -3.45
CA LEU A 469 -5.81 -1.44 -4.26
C LEU A 469 -5.03 -2.42 -3.38
N ASP A 470 -4.95 -3.68 -3.80
CA ASP A 470 -4.03 -4.63 -3.19
C ASP A 470 -2.59 -4.41 -3.71
N VAL A 471 -1.60 -4.94 -2.99
CA VAL A 471 -0.18 -4.73 -3.29
C VAL A 471 0.17 -5.09 -4.74
N GLU A 472 -0.37 -6.20 -5.26
CA GLU A 472 -0.10 -6.63 -6.64
C GLU A 472 -0.69 -5.66 -7.68
N THR A 473 -1.87 -5.09 -7.40
CA THR A 473 -2.49 -4.08 -8.27
C THR A 473 -1.74 -2.75 -8.20
N LEU A 474 -1.19 -2.40 -7.02
CA LEU A 474 -0.32 -1.23 -6.87
C LEU A 474 0.97 -1.37 -7.67
N GLU A 475 1.65 -2.51 -7.59
CA GLU A 475 2.85 -2.81 -8.38
C GLU A 475 2.56 -2.72 -9.88
N LEU A 476 1.43 -3.28 -10.31
CA LEU A 476 0.98 -3.16 -11.68
C LEU A 476 0.76 -1.71 -12.12
N LEU A 477 0.10 -0.90 -11.28
CA LEU A 477 -0.11 0.52 -11.56
C LEU A 477 1.23 1.27 -11.66
N GLU A 478 2.20 0.96 -10.80
CA GLU A 478 3.55 1.52 -10.88
C GLU A 478 4.23 1.20 -12.22
N GLU A 479 4.26 -0.08 -12.63
CA GLU A 479 4.84 -0.51 -13.90
C GLU A 479 4.21 0.23 -15.08
N VAL A 480 2.88 0.33 -15.09
CA VAL A 480 2.13 1.05 -16.13
C VAL A 480 2.50 2.53 -16.18
N LEU A 481 2.54 3.20 -15.02
CA LEU A 481 2.89 4.62 -14.95
C LEU A 481 4.34 4.89 -15.33
N LEU A 482 5.25 3.96 -15.03
CA LEU A 482 6.67 4.07 -15.43
C LEU A 482 6.86 3.94 -16.95
N THR A 483 6.03 3.17 -17.63
CA THR A 483 6.07 3.02 -19.10
C THR A 483 5.28 4.10 -19.84
N PHE A 484 4.44 4.87 -19.14
CA PHE A 484 3.63 5.91 -19.77
C PHE A 484 4.48 7.08 -20.27
N ASN A 485 4.35 7.41 -21.54
CA ASN A 485 5.12 8.46 -22.22
C ASN A 485 4.51 9.87 -22.11
N GLY A 486 3.40 10.03 -21.38
CA GLY A 486 2.73 11.30 -21.12
C GLY A 486 3.16 11.95 -19.80
N THR A 487 2.42 12.95 -19.39
CA THR A 487 2.58 13.68 -18.13
C THR A 487 1.65 13.09 -17.08
N VAL A 488 2.12 12.99 -15.84
CA VAL A 488 1.34 12.42 -14.73
C VAL A 488 1.26 13.44 -13.59
N LEU A 489 0.05 13.73 -13.14
CA LEU A 489 -0.22 14.47 -11.91
C LEU A 489 -0.93 13.51 -10.95
N MET A 490 -0.39 13.33 -9.74
CA MET A 490 -1.00 12.43 -8.78
C MET A 490 -1.08 13.00 -7.37
N VAL A 491 -2.19 12.73 -6.71
CA VAL A 491 -2.33 12.87 -5.26
C VAL A 491 -2.26 11.47 -4.68
N SER A 492 -1.34 11.23 -3.77
CA SER A 492 -1.30 9.96 -3.04
C SER A 492 -0.70 10.15 -1.66
N HIS A 493 -1.15 9.32 -0.73
CA HIS A 493 -0.60 9.20 0.61
C HIS A 493 0.30 7.96 0.78
N ASP A 494 0.42 7.13 -0.27
CA ASP A 494 1.38 6.02 -0.31
C ASP A 494 2.78 6.54 -0.63
N ARG A 495 3.64 6.52 0.39
CA ARG A 495 5.02 7.05 0.33
C ARG A 495 5.90 6.25 -0.63
N ALA A 496 5.76 4.90 -0.63
CA ALA A 496 6.55 4.04 -1.52
C ALA A 496 6.13 4.22 -2.98
N PHE A 497 4.83 4.36 -3.24
CA PHE A 497 4.30 4.63 -4.57
C PHE A 497 4.81 5.95 -5.15
N LEU A 498 4.84 7.01 -4.33
CA LEU A 498 5.39 8.30 -4.73
C LEU A 498 6.89 8.19 -5.04
N ASP A 499 7.68 7.55 -4.16
CA ASP A 499 9.12 7.38 -4.37
C ASP A 499 9.44 6.61 -5.66
N ASN A 500 8.60 5.65 -6.05
CA ASN A 500 8.82 4.83 -7.24
C ASN A 500 8.41 5.53 -8.55
N VAL A 501 7.43 6.44 -8.53
CA VAL A 501 6.79 6.95 -9.76
C VAL A 501 7.13 8.40 -10.07
N VAL A 502 7.23 9.29 -9.06
CA VAL A 502 7.30 10.72 -9.30
C VAL A 502 8.73 11.23 -9.53
N THR A 503 8.86 12.28 -10.34
CA THR A 503 10.12 13.00 -10.57
C THR A 503 10.25 14.24 -9.72
N SER A 504 9.12 14.82 -9.29
CA SER A 504 9.08 15.94 -8.36
C SER A 504 7.80 15.92 -7.53
N THR A 505 7.81 16.61 -6.40
CA THR A 505 6.68 16.69 -5.47
C THR A 505 6.31 18.15 -5.18
N LEU A 506 5.01 18.45 -5.23
CA LEU A 506 4.42 19.70 -4.76
C LEU A 506 3.92 19.52 -3.34
N VAL A 507 4.53 20.20 -2.40
CA VAL A 507 4.23 20.07 -0.97
C VAL A 507 3.42 21.27 -0.49
N PHE A 508 2.26 20.99 0.12
CA PHE A 508 1.42 22.00 0.77
C PHE A 508 1.89 22.16 2.22
N GLU A 509 2.67 23.21 2.47
CA GLU A 509 3.31 23.47 3.78
C GLU A 509 2.39 24.22 4.77
N GLY A 510 1.14 24.44 4.38
CA GLY A 510 0.16 25.19 5.17
C GLY A 510 0.05 26.66 4.79
N GLU A 511 -0.96 27.35 5.31
CA GLU A 511 -1.25 28.78 5.06
C GLU A 511 -1.34 29.17 3.58
N GLY A 512 -1.59 28.20 2.71
CA GLY A 512 -1.68 28.39 1.25
C GLY A 512 -0.33 28.34 0.52
N LEU A 513 0.76 28.03 1.21
CA LEU A 513 2.08 27.92 0.61
C LEU A 513 2.24 26.54 -0.04
N VAL A 514 2.57 26.53 -1.34
CA VAL A 514 2.89 25.33 -2.12
C VAL A 514 4.31 25.44 -2.65
N ARG A 515 5.15 24.45 -2.42
CA ARG A 515 6.53 24.40 -2.91
C ARG A 515 6.81 23.14 -3.69
N GLU A 516 7.64 23.28 -4.71
CA GLU A 516 8.14 22.16 -5.50
C GLU A 516 9.48 21.66 -4.94
N TYR A 517 9.60 20.33 -4.84
CA TYR A 517 10.80 19.61 -4.44
C TYR A 517 11.13 18.56 -5.49
N VAL A 518 12.42 18.39 -5.79
CA VAL A 518 12.87 17.38 -6.74
C VAL A 518 12.86 15.99 -6.07
N GLY A 519 12.29 15.01 -6.75
CA GLY A 519 12.22 13.63 -6.27
C GLY A 519 10.92 13.29 -5.53
N GLY A 520 10.92 12.13 -4.89
CA GLY A 520 9.78 11.57 -4.17
C GLY A 520 9.68 12.03 -2.71
N TYR A 521 8.96 11.26 -1.90
CA TYR A 521 8.75 11.54 -0.48
C TYR A 521 10.07 11.48 0.33
N GLN A 522 10.93 10.50 0.07
CA GLN A 522 12.22 10.35 0.76
C GLN A 522 13.18 11.48 0.41
N ASP A 523 13.17 11.95 -0.84
CA ASP A 523 13.98 13.07 -1.26
C ASP A 523 13.51 14.38 -0.63
N TRP A 524 12.18 14.57 -0.49
CA TRP A 524 11.62 15.69 0.26
C TRP A 524 12.09 15.69 1.73
N LEU A 525 12.11 14.54 2.40
CA LEU A 525 12.64 14.42 3.77
C LEU A 525 14.13 14.80 3.85
N ARG A 526 14.95 14.37 2.89
CA ARG A 526 16.39 14.73 2.81
C ARG A 526 16.60 16.22 2.58
N GLN A 527 15.67 16.88 1.89
CA GLN A 527 15.68 18.34 1.64
C GLN A 527 15.14 19.15 2.83
N GLY A 528 14.95 18.54 4.01
CA GLY A 528 14.52 19.20 5.24
C GLY A 528 13.01 19.16 5.49
N GLY A 529 12.26 18.40 4.71
CA GLY A 529 10.84 18.14 4.94
C GLY A 529 10.59 17.38 6.24
N SER A 530 9.44 17.61 6.84
CA SER A 530 9.02 16.90 8.06
C SER A 530 7.57 16.45 7.94
N PRO A 531 7.24 15.18 8.22
CA PRO A 531 5.86 14.70 8.23
C PRO A 531 4.95 15.47 9.20
N ARG A 532 5.51 16.07 10.24
CA ARG A 532 4.78 16.92 11.20
C ARG A 532 4.26 18.21 10.56
N LEU A 533 4.92 18.72 9.52
CA LEU A 533 4.42 19.86 8.74
C LEU A 533 3.21 19.50 7.87
N LEU A 534 3.05 18.22 7.54
CA LEU A 534 1.90 17.68 6.82
C LEU A 534 0.77 17.23 7.77
N GLY A 535 0.92 17.42 9.08
CA GLY A 535 -0.10 17.15 10.08
C GLY A 535 -1.12 18.28 10.16
N VAL A 536 -2.28 17.97 10.72
CA VAL A 536 -3.44 18.83 10.86
C VAL A 536 -3.06 20.18 11.46
N THR A 537 -3.09 21.24 10.65
CA THR A 537 -3.09 22.60 11.17
C THR A 537 -4.43 22.83 11.87
N GLU A 538 -4.38 23.06 13.19
CA GLU A 538 -5.53 23.62 13.88
C GLU A 538 -5.91 24.93 13.19
N SER A 539 -7.15 25.04 12.71
CA SER A 539 -7.68 26.34 12.33
C SER A 539 -7.71 27.19 13.61
N LYS A 540 -6.77 28.10 13.72
CA LYS A 540 -6.77 29.12 14.76
C LYS A 540 -7.94 30.08 14.53
N SER A 541 -9.13 29.67 14.96
CA SER A 541 -10.21 30.57 15.30
C SER A 541 -10.32 30.67 16.80
N GLY A 542 -9.51 31.53 17.41
CA GLY A 542 -9.56 31.73 18.87
C GLY A 542 -8.37 32.58 19.29
N LYS A 543 -8.66 33.81 19.61
CA LYS A 543 -7.83 34.92 20.05
C LYS A 543 -6.58 34.54 20.84
N ALA A 544 -5.49 35.18 20.41
CA ALA A 544 -4.29 35.34 21.19
C ALA A 544 -4.56 35.99 22.57
N ASP A 545 -3.95 35.45 23.60
CA ASP A 545 -3.50 36.19 24.76
C ASP A 545 -2.05 35.80 25.07
N LEU A 546 -1.18 36.67 24.67
CA LEU A 546 -0.11 37.38 25.33
C LEU A 546 0.29 36.84 26.72
N ASN A 547 1.47 36.26 26.82
CA ASN A 547 2.62 36.70 27.62
C ASN A 547 3.64 35.57 27.71
N SER A 548 4.70 35.70 26.97
CA SER A 548 5.96 35.12 27.40
C SER A 548 7.08 36.09 27.08
N ALA A 549 7.73 36.45 28.14
CA ALA A 549 8.80 37.40 28.26
C ALA A 549 9.93 37.15 27.27
N VAL A 550 10.30 38.25 26.61
CA VAL A 550 11.54 38.40 25.89
C VAL A 550 12.71 38.27 26.88
N VAL A 551 13.44 37.18 26.78
CA VAL A 551 14.81 37.11 27.31
C VAL A 551 15.73 37.43 26.17
N LYS A 552 16.27 38.64 26.22
CA LYS A 552 17.43 39.06 25.44
C LYS A 552 18.63 38.21 25.87
N ALA A 553 19.17 37.43 24.97
CA ALA A 553 20.54 36.93 25.08
C ALA A 553 21.45 37.75 24.18
N GLU A 554 22.47 38.34 24.80
CA GLU A 554 23.59 39.03 24.15
C GLU A 554 24.41 38.09 23.26
N PRO A 555 25.05 38.58 22.20
CA PRO A 555 25.85 37.75 21.29
C PRO A 555 27.19 37.40 21.94
N ALA A 556 27.44 36.11 22.12
CA ALA A 556 28.75 35.57 22.43
C ALA A 556 29.58 35.36 21.13
N PRO A 557 30.92 35.38 21.21
CA PRO A 557 31.79 35.74 20.08
C PRO A 557 31.94 34.60 19.08
N VAL A 558 32.20 35.04 17.86
CA VAL A 558 32.52 34.27 16.65
C VAL A 558 33.61 33.21 16.96
N ALA A 559 33.26 31.93 16.93
CA ALA A 559 34.22 30.85 16.86
C ALA A 559 34.19 30.24 15.45
N ALA A 560 35.37 30.19 14.92
CA ALA A 560 35.92 29.49 13.74
C ALA A 560 34.96 28.69 12.85
N ALA A 561 35.12 28.89 11.54
CA ALA A 561 34.54 28.15 10.44
C ALA A 561 34.57 26.63 10.64
N PRO A 562 33.49 25.91 10.26
CA PRO A 562 33.53 24.46 10.23
C PRO A 562 34.53 24.02 9.16
N ALA A 563 35.37 23.07 9.56
CA ALA A 563 36.34 22.38 8.71
C ALA A 563 35.63 21.84 7.46
N ALA A 564 36.26 22.09 6.32
CA ALA A 564 35.88 21.53 5.03
C ALA A 564 35.63 20.01 5.13
N ALA A 565 34.57 19.54 4.47
CA ALA A 565 34.36 18.13 4.19
C ALA A 565 35.66 17.53 3.64
N PRO A 566 35.99 16.27 3.95
CA PRO A 566 37.21 15.64 3.48
C PRO A 566 37.21 15.68 1.95
N ALA A 567 38.17 16.39 1.38
CA ALA A 567 38.42 16.41 -0.05
C ALA A 567 38.59 14.95 -0.51
N LYS A 568 37.83 14.50 -1.51
CA LYS A 568 38.06 13.25 -2.22
C LYS A 568 39.55 13.20 -2.56
N LYS A 569 40.25 12.19 -2.04
CA LYS A 569 41.65 11.96 -2.34
C LYS A 569 41.75 11.82 -3.86
N LYS A 570 42.49 12.69 -4.52
CA LYS A 570 42.79 12.56 -5.95
C LYS A 570 43.48 11.21 -6.13
N LEU A 571 42.79 10.29 -6.82
CA LEU A 571 43.38 9.02 -7.24
C LEU A 571 44.66 9.30 -8.02
N SER A 572 45.69 8.51 -7.78
CA SER A 572 46.95 8.55 -8.55
C SER A 572 46.58 8.31 -10.02
N TYR A 573 47.27 8.97 -10.95
CA TYR A 573 47.10 8.79 -12.40
C TYR A 573 47.06 7.30 -12.84
N LYS A 574 47.77 6.43 -12.16
CA LYS A 574 47.78 4.99 -12.41
C LYS A 574 46.44 4.34 -12.02
N LEU A 575 45.87 4.72 -10.87
CA LEU A 575 44.57 4.20 -10.38
C LEU A 575 43.40 4.75 -11.20
N GLN A 576 43.52 5.97 -11.72
CA GLN A 576 42.48 6.57 -12.56
C GLN A 576 42.43 5.88 -13.94
N ARG A 577 43.59 5.52 -14.49
CA ARG A 577 43.67 4.73 -15.73
C ARG A 577 43.18 3.28 -15.53
N GLU A 578 43.40 2.69 -14.36
CA GLU A 578 42.86 1.39 -13.97
C GLU A 578 41.34 1.46 -13.88
N LEU A 579 40.77 2.47 -13.23
CA LEU A 579 39.32 2.69 -13.13
C LEU A 579 38.63 2.87 -14.50
N GLU A 580 39.29 3.54 -15.44
CA GLU A 580 38.79 3.73 -16.82
C GLU A 580 38.86 2.44 -17.66
N ALA A 581 39.77 1.51 -17.34
CA ALA A 581 39.93 0.25 -18.08
C ALA A 581 38.99 -0.86 -17.55
N LEU A 582 38.70 -0.88 -16.26
CA LEU A 582 37.93 -1.92 -15.58
C LEU A 582 36.54 -2.21 -16.21
N PRO A 583 35.71 -1.22 -16.61
CA PRO A 583 34.44 -1.51 -17.27
C PRO A 583 34.61 -2.33 -18.56
N GLY A 584 35.64 -2.05 -19.35
CA GLY A 584 35.92 -2.81 -20.58
C GLY A 584 36.38 -4.24 -20.28
N ASP A 585 37.13 -4.45 -19.20
CA ASP A 585 37.58 -5.77 -18.77
C ASP A 585 36.40 -6.59 -18.20
N ILE A 586 35.46 -5.95 -17.50
CA ILE A 586 34.21 -6.55 -17.01
C ILE A 586 33.36 -7.02 -18.19
N ASP A 587 33.08 -6.13 -19.16
CA ASP A 587 32.30 -6.47 -20.36
C ASP A 587 32.91 -7.64 -21.16
N ALA A 588 34.25 -7.66 -21.28
CA ALA A 588 34.95 -8.74 -21.96
C ALA A 588 34.81 -10.10 -21.24
N LYS A 589 34.80 -10.08 -19.89
CA LYS A 589 34.58 -11.29 -19.08
C LYS A 589 33.15 -11.77 -19.16
N GLU A 590 32.17 -10.87 -19.10
CA GLU A 590 30.73 -11.21 -19.29
C GLU A 590 30.47 -11.86 -20.65
N GLN A 591 31.10 -11.37 -21.73
CA GLN A 591 30.99 -11.99 -23.04
C GLN A 591 31.62 -13.41 -23.07
N GLN A 592 32.73 -13.63 -22.37
CA GLN A 592 33.33 -14.96 -22.25
C GLN A 592 32.42 -15.92 -21.48
N ILE A 593 31.82 -15.47 -20.37
CA ILE A 593 30.86 -16.24 -19.60
C ILE A 593 29.63 -16.60 -20.47
N ALA A 594 29.07 -15.63 -21.20
CA ALA A 594 27.95 -15.86 -22.08
C ALA A 594 28.27 -16.88 -23.19
N ALA A 595 29.48 -16.86 -23.74
CA ALA A 595 29.91 -17.82 -24.75
C ALA A 595 29.99 -19.26 -24.18
N VAL A 596 30.54 -19.42 -22.97
CA VAL A 596 30.63 -20.74 -22.30
C VAL A 596 29.21 -21.23 -21.90
N GLN A 597 28.34 -20.35 -21.44
CA GLN A 597 26.94 -20.68 -21.14
C GLN A 597 26.18 -21.09 -22.42
N ALA A 598 26.40 -20.43 -23.54
CA ALA A 598 25.82 -20.81 -24.83
C ALA A 598 26.32 -22.21 -25.29
N GLU A 599 27.62 -22.53 -25.04
CA GLU A 599 28.14 -23.89 -25.29
C GLU A 599 27.49 -24.94 -24.39
N MET A 600 27.22 -24.62 -23.13
CA MET A 600 26.53 -25.51 -22.20
C MET A 600 25.04 -25.67 -22.49
N ALA A 601 24.42 -24.71 -23.16
CA ALA A 601 23.02 -24.76 -23.58
C ALA A 601 22.80 -25.64 -24.82
N ASP A 602 23.85 -26.03 -25.53
CA ASP A 602 23.75 -26.93 -26.70
C ASP A 602 23.25 -28.32 -26.24
N ILE A 603 22.29 -28.85 -26.97
CA ILE A 603 21.65 -30.17 -26.72
C ILE A 603 22.67 -31.31 -26.67
N GLY A 604 23.80 -31.18 -27.38
CA GLY A 604 24.91 -32.14 -27.43
C GLY A 604 25.89 -32.06 -26.25
N PHE A 605 25.87 -31.01 -25.43
CA PHE A 605 26.87 -30.77 -24.38
C PHE A 605 26.89 -31.89 -23.33
N TYR A 606 25.74 -32.26 -22.81
CA TYR A 606 25.61 -33.30 -21.76
C TYR A 606 25.76 -34.74 -22.30
N GLN A 607 25.91 -34.92 -23.64
CA GLN A 607 26.24 -36.20 -24.25
C GLN A 607 27.74 -36.41 -24.39
N ARG A 608 28.59 -35.41 -24.11
CA ARG A 608 30.04 -35.47 -24.11
C ARG A 608 30.54 -36.28 -22.89
N PRO A 609 31.78 -36.80 -22.95
CA PRO A 609 32.37 -37.49 -21.80
C PRO A 609 32.38 -36.62 -20.55
N ALA A 610 32.10 -37.20 -19.36
CA ALA A 610 31.98 -36.46 -18.09
C ALA A 610 33.27 -35.66 -17.73
N ALA A 611 34.45 -36.11 -18.20
CA ALA A 611 35.70 -35.39 -18.01
C ALA A 611 35.81 -34.08 -18.83
N GLU A 612 35.14 -33.98 -19.95
CA GLU A 612 35.10 -32.77 -20.79
C GLU A 612 34.08 -31.78 -20.27
N THR A 613 32.89 -32.24 -19.91
CA THR A 613 31.82 -31.38 -19.32
C THR A 613 32.30 -30.78 -17.98
N ALA A 614 32.98 -31.56 -17.15
CA ALA A 614 33.57 -31.07 -15.90
C ALA A 614 34.62 -29.95 -16.11
N LYS A 615 35.41 -30.01 -17.18
CA LYS A 615 36.39 -28.95 -17.50
C LYS A 615 35.69 -27.64 -17.91
N VAL A 616 34.64 -27.72 -18.67
CA VAL A 616 33.88 -26.52 -19.10
C VAL A 616 33.16 -25.89 -17.91
N ILE A 617 32.62 -26.70 -17.01
CA ILE A 617 32.00 -26.21 -15.77
C ILE A 617 33.04 -25.52 -14.87
N ALA A 618 34.18 -26.15 -14.66
CA ALA A 618 35.27 -25.55 -13.87
C ALA A 618 35.82 -24.26 -14.50
N HIS A 619 35.82 -24.19 -15.84
CA HIS A 619 36.22 -22.97 -16.54
C HIS A 619 35.16 -21.84 -16.36
N LEU A 620 33.89 -22.17 -16.34
CA LEU A 620 32.83 -21.21 -16.06
C LEU A 620 32.96 -20.65 -14.62
N GLU A 621 33.17 -21.53 -13.63
CA GLU A 621 33.34 -21.10 -12.24
C GLU A 621 34.58 -20.20 -12.07
N GLN A 622 35.66 -20.50 -12.81
CA GLN A 622 36.86 -19.65 -12.79
C GLN A 622 36.58 -18.27 -13.41
N LEU A 623 35.87 -18.19 -14.54
CA LEU A 623 35.51 -16.91 -15.18
C LEU A 623 34.59 -16.08 -14.29
N GLN A 624 33.65 -16.70 -13.56
CA GLN A 624 32.79 -16.03 -12.60
C GLN A 624 33.59 -15.45 -11.42
N ALA A 625 34.50 -16.21 -10.84
CA ALA A 625 35.36 -15.71 -9.78
C ALA A 625 36.26 -14.55 -10.23
N GLU A 626 36.76 -14.59 -11.47
CA GLU A 626 37.55 -13.50 -12.05
C GLU A 626 36.71 -12.25 -12.28
N LEU A 627 35.42 -12.39 -12.69
CA LEU A 627 34.47 -11.30 -12.84
C LEU A 627 34.17 -10.65 -11.48
N ASP A 628 33.87 -11.44 -10.46
CA ASP A 628 33.61 -10.95 -9.10
C ASP A 628 34.78 -10.13 -8.56
N ALA A 629 36.03 -10.59 -8.78
CA ALA A 629 37.24 -9.87 -8.36
C ALA A 629 37.39 -8.51 -9.10
N LEU A 630 37.03 -8.45 -10.39
CA LEU A 630 37.05 -7.19 -11.16
C LEU A 630 35.98 -6.21 -10.68
N VAL A 631 34.80 -6.70 -10.35
CA VAL A 631 33.70 -5.88 -9.83
C VAL A 631 34.03 -5.34 -8.43
N GLU A 632 34.58 -6.17 -7.54
CA GLU A 632 35.07 -5.71 -6.22
C GLU A 632 36.15 -4.63 -6.37
N ARG A 633 37.09 -4.85 -7.30
CA ARG A 633 38.19 -3.90 -7.54
C ARG A 633 37.67 -2.59 -8.12
N TRP A 634 36.68 -2.63 -8.99
CA TRP A 634 36.02 -1.43 -9.51
C TRP A 634 35.30 -0.65 -8.40
N ALA A 635 34.56 -1.36 -7.51
CA ALA A 635 33.87 -0.75 -6.38
C ALA A 635 34.84 -0.09 -5.37
N GLU A 636 36.02 -0.70 -5.12
CA GLU A 636 37.06 -0.13 -4.25
C GLU A 636 37.67 1.16 -4.82
N LEU A 637 37.78 1.27 -6.15
CA LEU A 637 38.39 2.43 -6.81
C LEU A 637 37.38 3.56 -7.08
N ASP A 638 36.08 3.25 -7.16
CA ASP A 638 34.99 4.23 -7.37
C ASP A 638 34.48 4.84 -6.05
N ALA A 639 34.73 4.19 -4.90
CA ALA A 639 34.39 4.67 -3.56
C ALA A 639 35.37 5.73 -3.05
#